data_05ad1c1ef148710247b0c77f503d6249
#
_entry.id   05ad1c1ef148710247b0c77f503d6249
#
_cell.length_a   1.000
_cell.length_b   1.000
_cell.length_c   1.000
_cell.angle_alpha   90.00
_cell.angle_beta   90.00
_cell.angle_gamma   90.00
#
_symmetry.space_group_name_H-M   'P 1'
#
loop_
_entity.id
_entity.type
_entity.pdbx_description
1 polymer ?
#
loop_
_entity_poly.entity_id
_entity_poly.type
_entity_poly.pdbx_seq_one_letter_code
_entity_poly.pdbx_strand_id
1 'polypeptide(L)'
;MSEPVSHSRRRALQLLSGVPMLPLASSLAGLPLLAEARPMMGAAVRYQFNAMPAPSLANPSQMAETYVASTLTKSIGRHSETYALGYETFFLTGDTVPSAEGGSILAGGYFDINNAPIADTTSPDQRQFFSDCPDGMSLIALGHGHARSRRRDCERVFAVVQFEYVTRNVAGDSMYGMLPSPIAVLALDQDKRTGKLTLESYSNVDTSGVHGLWITCGASRSPWNTHLSSEEYEPDAVTIAGNAQFKAFSQNLYGNPDAANPYHYGHLPEVTVNPNGTGSIKKHYCMGRISHELVQVMPDERTVLMGDDTTNGGLFMFVADRKRDLSAGTLYVGKWTQTSGVGAGAGDISWVKLGHATSDEIKALADTLTAADIVDVKTSNPNDASYTKIAYNGKAQWVKFMPGMEKAAAFLETHRYAAYKGASMAFTKMEGTTVNAADKRAYSAMSYIYKSMVDGSTDIKVQGPVAGAVYEHVLTGGQKDSDGDRIHSEWVSVSMSAPAALVGEDLAVRDALGNSANADKIANPDNLKYSEAMRTLFIGEDSGNHVNNFLWAYNVDTKELSRILSCPAGAESTGLHAVDDVNGFSYIMSNFQHPGDWESPLHDKVKSVLDPLVKANYNGRFSAAVGYLTIEGCTRHDD
;
A
#
# COMPACT_ATOMS: atom_id res chain seq x y z
N MET A 1 35.26 29.35 -22.88
CA MET A 1 35.20 28.20 -23.82
C MET A 1 34.40 27.14 -23.12
N SER A 2 33.12 27.08 -23.44
CA SER A 2 32.15 26.14 -22.87
C SER A 2 32.34 24.76 -23.50
N GLU A 3 32.68 23.76 -22.71
CA GLU A 3 32.66 22.37 -23.17
C GLU A 3 31.24 21.94 -23.52
N PRO A 4 31.04 21.19 -24.59
CA PRO A 4 29.71 20.73 -24.98
C PRO A 4 29.22 19.68 -23.99
N VAL A 5 28.09 19.94 -23.38
CA VAL A 5 27.34 18.97 -22.57
C VAL A 5 27.08 17.70 -23.40
N SER A 6 27.64 16.59 -22.96
CA SER A 6 27.64 15.34 -23.73
C SER A 6 26.23 14.90 -24.09
N HIS A 7 25.99 14.55 -25.34
CA HIS A 7 24.74 14.04 -25.90
C HIS A 7 24.19 12.80 -25.17
N SER A 8 25.00 12.13 -24.36
CA SER A 8 24.62 10.95 -23.60
C SER A 8 23.66 11.26 -22.43
N ARG A 9 23.84 12.41 -21.74
CA ARG A 9 23.01 12.81 -20.60
C ARG A 9 21.57 13.21 -21.00
N ARG A 10 21.40 13.85 -22.16
CA ARG A 10 20.08 14.17 -22.71
C ARG A 10 19.26 12.93 -23.07
N ARG A 11 19.95 11.86 -23.49
CA ARG A 11 19.31 10.57 -23.80
C ARG A 11 18.91 9.78 -22.55
N ALA A 12 19.57 10.00 -21.41
CA ALA A 12 19.30 9.23 -20.20
C ALA A 12 17.91 9.49 -19.61
N LEU A 13 17.48 10.74 -19.55
CA LEU A 13 16.15 11.13 -19.06
C LEU A 13 15.04 10.85 -20.07
N GLN A 14 15.34 11.01 -21.36
CA GLN A 14 14.44 10.55 -22.40
C GLN A 14 14.29 9.03 -22.43
N LEU A 15 15.06 8.29 -21.64
CA LEU A 15 15.19 6.85 -21.65
C LEU A 15 14.60 6.16 -20.40
N LEU A 16 14.38 6.87 -19.30
CA LEU A 16 13.33 6.57 -18.33
C LEU A 16 11.98 7.05 -18.89
N SER A 17 12.00 7.99 -19.85
CA SER A 17 10.88 8.45 -20.64
C SER A 17 10.70 7.56 -21.86
N GLY A 18 9.66 6.79 -21.90
CA GLY A 18 9.06 6.27 -23.11
C GLY A 18 9.93 5.46 -24.06
N VAL A 19 9.90 4.19 -23.90
CA VAL A 19 9.63 3.37 -25.09
C VAL A 19 8.20 3.72 -25.50
N PRO A 20 7.91 4.11 -26.74
CA PRO A 20 6.53 4.23 -27.18
C PRO A 20 5.87 2.87 -26.97
N MET A 21 5.06 2.73 -25.95
CA MET A 21 4.10 1.65 -25.89
C MET A 21 3.17 1.90 -27.06
N LEU A 22 3.14 0.96 -27.98
CA LEU A 22 2.04 0.87 -28.96
C LEU A 22 0.75 0.93 -28.14
N PRO A 23 -0.20 1.81 -28.48
CA PRO A 23 -1.46 1.86 -27.77
C PRO A 23 -2.09 0.48 -27.90
N LEU A 24 -2.36 -0.17 -26.78
CA LEU A 24 -3.33 -1.25 -26.67
C LEU A 24 -4.71 -0.64 -26.92
N ALA A 25 -4.94 -0.28 -28.18
CA ALA A 25 -6.26 0.07 -28.65
C ALA A 25 -7.06 -1.22 -28.74
N SER A 26 -8.01 -1.37 -27.85
CA SER A 26 -9.12 -2.27 -27.98
C SER A 26 -9.87 -1.95 -29.28
N SER A 27 -9.69 -2.78 -30.31
CA SER A 27 -10.67 -2.91 -31.39
C SER A 27 -10.60 -4.32 -31.99
N LEU A 28 -11.43 -5.19 -31.48
CA LEU A 28 -11.87 -6.37 -32.15
C LEU A 28 -13.05 -5.97 -33.07
N ALA A 29 -12.79 -5.75 -34.34
CA ALA A 29 -13.78 -5.89 -35.38
C ALA A 29 -13.10 -6.04 -36.75
N GLY A 30 -13.28 -7.23 -37.38
CA GLY A 30 -13.27 -7.42 -38.83
C GLY A 30 -11.91 -7.68 -39.47
N LEU A 31 -11.66 -8.96 -39.80
CA LEU A 31 -10.67 -9.42 -40.79
C LEU A 31 -10.95 -8.81 -42.18
N PRO A 32 -9.91 -8.59 -43.03
CA PRO A 32 -9.33 -9.70 -43.76
C PRO A 32 -7.78 -9.71 -43.82
N LEU A 33 -7.27 -10.89 -44.07
CA LEU A 33 -5.88 -11.20 -44.42
C LEU A 33 -5.31 -10.28 -45.49
N LEU A 34 -4.10 -9.74 -45.25
CA LEU A 34 -3.08 -9.57 -46.30
C LEU A 34 -1.73 -9.13 -45.69
N ALA A 35 -0.69 -9.83 -46.11
CA ALA A 35 0.72 -9.46 -46.13
C ALA A 35 1.48 -9.34 -44.82
N GLU A 36 2.37 -10.32 -44.60
CA GLU A 36 3.50 -10.31 -43.71
C GLU A 36 4.36 -9.04 -43.86
N ALA A 37 4.13 -8.04 -43.00
CA ALA A 37 5.16 -7.12 -42.65
C ALA A 37 5.89 -7.70 -41.43
N ARG A 38 7.07 -8.26 -41.60
CA ARG A 38 7.99 -8.58 -40.49
C ARG A 38 8.21 -7.31 -39.70
N PRO A 39 7.86 -7.26 -38.41
CA PRO A 39 8.30 -6.14 -37.57
C PRO A 39 9.83 -6.17 -37.57
N MET A 40 10.47 -5.07 -37.90
CA MET A 40 11.88 -4.88 -37.56
C MET A 40 11.94 -5.01 -36.05
N MET A 41 12.54 -6.09 -35.54
CA MET A 41 12.79 -6.30 -34.13
C MET A 41 13.75 -5.22 -33.66
N GLY A 42 13.23 -4.12 -33.12
CA GLY A 42 14.00 -3.20 -32.31
C GLY A 42 14.62 -4.00 -31.17
N ALA A 43 15.90 -3.79 -30.87
CA ALA A 43 16.55 -4.48 -29.77
C ALA A 43 15.76 -4.22 -28.47
N ALA A 44 15.39 -5.30 -27.76
CA ALA A 44 14.64 -5.21 -26.53
C ALA A 44 15.40 -4.36 -25.50
N VAL A 45 14.71 -3.41 -24.88
CA VAL A 45 15.24 -2.64 -23.77
C VAL A 45 15.17 -3.48 -22.51
N ARG A 46 16.27 -3.51 -21.74
CA ARG A 46 16.33 -4.20 -20.45
C ARG A 46 16.79 -3.23 -19.38
N TYR A 47 16.21 -3.38 -18.20
CA TYR A 47 16.56 -2.61 -17.01
C TYR A 47 17.07 -3.56 -15.92
N GLN A 48 18.16 -3.18 -15.26
CA GLN A 48 18.76 -3.91 -14.16
C GLN A 48 19.12 -2.93 -13.05
N PHE A 49 18.51 -3.10 -11.89
CA PHE A 49 18.92 -2.41 -10.68
C PHE A 49 20.11 -3.12 -10.08
N ASN A 50 21.15 -2.35 -9.73
CA ASN A 50 22.35 -2.87 -9.08
C ASN A 50 22.30 -2.48 -7.60
N ALA A 51 22.46 -3.47 -6.74
CA ALA A 51 22.28 -3.32 -5.31
C ALA A 51 23.30 -2.37 -4.68
N MET A 52 22.85 -1.64 -3.66
CA MET A 52 23.70 -0.93 -2.72
C MET A 52 24.00 -1.79 -1.49
N PRO A 53 25.13 -1.59 -0.78
CA PRO A 53 25.37 -2.23 0.51
C PRO A 53 24.37 -1.73 1.56
N ALA A 54 24.07 -2.57 2.56
CA ALA A 54 23.33 -2.10 3.74
C ALA A 54 24.14 -1.05 4.50
N PRO A 55 23.53 0.04 4.99
CA PRO A 55 24.24 1.02 5.81
C PRO A 55 24.69 0.40 7.13
N SER A 56 25.72 0.98 7.74
CA SER A 56 26.29 0.46 8.99
C SER A 56 26.78 1.58 9.91
N LEU A 57 27.11 1.24 11.15
CA LEU A 57 27.67 2.19 12.11
C LEU A 57 29.05 2.75 11.73
N ALA A 58 29.69 2.27 10.65
CA ALA A 58 30.86 2.92 10.09
C ALA A 58 30.54 4.31 9.52
N ASN A 59 29.29 4.52 9.06
CA ASN A 59 28.73 5.79 8.60
C ASN A 59 27.34 5.99 9.18
N PRO A 60 27.21 6.42 10.46
CA PRO A 60 25.92 6.48 11.13
C PRO A 60 24.91 7.43 10.46
N SER A 61 25.36 8.48 9.77
CA SER A 61 24.48 9.39 9.01
C SER A 61 23.68 8.64 7.93
N GLN A 62 24.29 7.67 7.24
CA GLN A 62 23.60 6.85 6.24
C GLN A 62 22.50 5.94 6.82
N MET A 63 22.62 5.62 8.11
CA MET A 63 21.56 4.88 8.83
C MET A 63 20.45 5.80 9.34
N ALA A 64 20.73 7.11 9.49
CA ALA A 64 19.82 8.09 10.09
C ALA A 64 19.08 8.95 9.06
N GLU A 65 19.23 8.68 7.77
CA GLU A 65 18.59 9.40 6.67
C GLU A 65 18.14 8.43 5.58
N THR A 66 17.36 8.91 4.61
CA THR A 66 17.09 8.16 3.38
C THR A 66 18.38 8.06 2.59
N TYR A 67 18.91 6.85 2.45
CA TYR A 67 20.19 6.59 1.81
C TYR A 67 20.02 5.80 0.52
N VAL A 68 20.59 6.32 -0.58
CA VAL A 68 20.60 5.69 -1.90
C VAL A 68 22.02 5.70 -2.44
N ALA A 69 22.54 4.52 -2.76
CA ALA A 69 23.84 4.33 -3.43
C ALA A 69 23.76 3.25 -4.51
N SER A 70 22.55 2.88 -4.88
CA SER A 70 22.25 1.92 -5.94
C SER A 70 22.36 2.59 -7.32
N THR A 71 22.41 1.77 -8.37
CA THR A 71 22.44 2.24 -9.75
C THR A 71 21.42 1.51 -10.61
N LEU A 72 21.03 2.12 -11.73
CA LEU A 72 20.20 1.52 -12.76
C LEU A 72 20.99 1.36 -14.05
N THR A 73 21.13 0.13 -14.54
CA THR A 73 21.70 -0.16 -15.85
C THR A 73 20.58 -0.37 -16.87
N LYS A 74 20.61 0.39 -17.94
CA LYS A 74 19.76 0.21 -19.11
C LYS A 74 20.57 -0.35 -20.26
N SER A 75 20.05 -1.42 -20.88
CA SER A 75 20.67 -2.09 -22.01
C SER A 75 19.75 -2.11 -23.24
N ILE A 76 20.29 -1.77 -24.40
CA ILE A 76 19.62 -1.83 -25.70
C ILE A 76 20.54 -2.58 -26.67
N GLY A 77 20.22 -3.83 -26.96
CA GLY A 77 21.10 -4.70 -27.73
C GLY A 77 22.46 -4.92 -27.03
N ARG A 78 23.54 -4.39 -27.61
CA ARG A 78 24.91 -4.48 -27.04
C ARG A 78 25.35 -3.21 -26.31
N HIS A 79 24.52 -2.18 -26.29
CA HIS A 79 24.82 -0.92 -25.61
C HIS A 79 24.18 -0.92 -24.23
N SER A 80 24.98 -0.55 -23.21
CA SER A 80 24.53 -0.43 -21.83
C SER A 80 25.02 0.88 -21.24
N GLU A 81 24.15 1.55 -20.50
CA GLU A 81 24.44 2.76 -19.74
C GLU A 81 24.01 2.55 -18.29
N THR A 82 24.84 3.01 -17.35
CA THR A 82 24.55 2.90 -15.91
C THR A 82 24.42 4.29 -15.30
N TYR A 83 23.38 4.49 -14.51
CA TYR A 83 23.00 5.74 -13.87
C TYR A 83 22.99 5.57 -12.37
N ALA A 84 23.58 6.51 -11.63
CA ALA A 84 23.42 6.58 -10.18
C ALA A 84 21.98 6.99 -9.84
N LEU A 85 21.41 6.37 -8.82
CA LEU A 85 20.12 6.75 -8.28
C LEU A 85 20.28 7.71 -7.10
N GLY A 86 19.28 8.52 -6.86
CA GLY A 86 19.15 9.44 -5.74
C GLY A 86 17.73 9.47 -5.22
N TYR A 87 17.46 10.36 -4.28
CA TYR A 87 16.14 10.55 -3.70
C TYR A 87 15.81 12.04 -3.62
N GLU A 88 14.60 12.40 -3.99
CA GLU A 88 14.09 13.78 -3.93
C GLU A 88 12.85 13.84 -3.05
N THR A 89 12.84 14.78 -2.11
CA THR A 89 11.74 15.00 -1.16
C THR A 89 10.86 16.16 -1.63
N PHE A 90 9.54 15.98 -1.64
CA PHE A 90 8.59 17.08 -1.88
C PHE A 90 8.47 17.97 -0.66
N PHE A 91 8.35 17.37 0.53
CA PHE A 91 8.29 18.00 1.84
C PHE A 91 8.56 16.96 2.95
N LEU A 92 8.90 17.45 4.11
CA LEU A 92 8.74 16.71 5.36
C LEU A 92 7.36 17.01 5.93
N THR A 93 6.70 16.01 6.53
CA THR A 93 5.45 16.26 7.25
C THR A 93 5.68 17.26 8.37
N GLY A 94 4.72 18.17 8.58
CA GLY A 94 4.88 19.33 9.46
C GLY A 94 5.48 20.57 8.80
N ASP A 95 5.96 20.46 7.55
CA ASP A 95 6.36 21.65 6.78
C ASP A 95 5.13 22.50 6.43
N THR A 96 5.34 23.81 6.37
CA THR A 96 4.36 24.74 5.82
C THR A 96 4.53 24.83 4.30
N VAL A 97 3.52 24.35 3.56
CA VAL A 97 3.54 24.26 2.09
C VAL A 97 2.48 25.16 1.45
N PRO A 98 2.61 25.52 0.15
CA PRO A 98 1.58 26.31 -0.54
C PRO A 98 0.24 25.59 -0.57
N SER A 99 -0.85 26.29 -0.19
CA SER A 99 -2.20 25.75 -0.27
C SER A 99 -2.83 25.97 -1.65
N ALA A 100 -3.58 24.99 -2.15
CA ALA A 100 -4.37 25.13 -3.38
C ALA A 100 -5.46 26.22 -3.26
N GLU A 101 -5.92 26.51 -2.05
CA GLU A 101 -6.91 27.55 -1.73
C GLU A 101 -6.28 28.93 -1.53
N GLY A 102 -4.97 29.02 -1.63
CA GLY A 102 -4.17 30.22 -1.38
C GLY A 102 -3.60 30.27 0.03
N GLY A 103 -2.51 31.01 0.20
CA GLY A 103 -1.74 31.03 1.44
C GLY A 103 -0.95 29.74 1.64
N SER A 104 -0.94 29.21 2.86
CA SER A 104 -0.18 28.02 3.23
C SER A 104 -0.99 27.07 4.13
N ILE A 105 -0.59 25.79 4.14
CA ILE A 105 -1.19 24.73 4.93
C ILE A 105 -0.08 23.85 5.53
N LEU A 106 -0.37 23.18 6.64
CA LEU A 106 0.54 22.24 7.28
C LEU A 106 0.47 20.89 6.57
N ALA A 107 1.58 20.40 6.03
CA ALA A 107 1.64 19.11 5.35
C ALA A 107 1.42 17.96 6.35
N GLY A 108 0.46 17.07 6.06
CA GLY A 108 0.04 15.98 6.93
C GLY A 108 -0.79 16.42 8.14
N GLY A 109 -1.33 17.66 8.13
CA GLY A 109 -2.16 18.21 9.21
C GLY A 109 -3.48 17.47 9.38
N TYR A 110 -3.94 17.33 10.64
CA TYR A 110 -5.21 16.69 10.99
C TYR A 110 -6.35 17.68 11.10
N PHE A 111 -7.55 17.25 10.66
CA PHE A 111 -8.76 18.06 10.64
C PHE A 111 -9.94 17.25 11.19
N ASP A 112 -10.86 17.93 11.90
CA ASP A 112 -12.09 17.35 12.41
C ASP A 112 -13.18 17.22 11.33
N ILE A 113 -14.37 16.76 11.72
CA ILE A 113 -15.51 16.57 10.80
C ILE A 113 -16.01 17.88 10.16
N ASN A 114 -15.66 19.03 10.70
CA ASN A 114 -15.99 20.38 10.19
C ASN A 114 -14.82 21.00 9.41
N ASN A 115 -13.79 20.22 9.10
CA ASN A 115 -12.53 20.66 8.49
C ASN A 115 -11.77 21.72 9.33
N ALA A 116 -11.98 21.76 10.66
CA ALA A 116 -11.19 22.57 11.56
C ALA A 116 -9.91 21.82 11.99
N PRO A 117 -8.75 22.51 12.08
CA PRO A 117 -7.51 21.89 12.55
C PRO A 117 -7.65 21.30 13.95
N ILE A 118 -7.15 20.06 14.15
CA ILE A 118 -7.12 19.42 15.47
C ILE A 118 -5.81 19.78 16.15
N ALA A 119 -5.90 20.42 17.32
CA ALA A 119 -4.75 20.89 18.07
C ALA A 119 -4.22 19.83 19.05
N ASP A 120 -2.90 19.72 19.16
CA ASP A 120 -2.22 19.01 20.23
C ASP A 120 -2.27 19.87 21.50
N THR A 121 -3.19 19.56 22.40
CA THR A 121 -3.36 20.29 23.67
C THR A 121 -2.21 20.08 24.65
N THR A 122 -1.31 19.14 24.40
CA THR A 122 -0.09 18.92 25.19
C THR A 122 1.07 19.80 24.74
N SER A 123 0.95 20.40 23.55
CA SER A 123 1.91 21.38 23.06
C SER A 123 1.69 22.75 23.70
N PRO A 124 2.75 23.45 24.17
CA PRO A 124 2.63 24.76 24.79
C PRO A 124 1.99 25.84 23.90
N ASP A 125 2.18 25.72 22.59
CA ASP A 125 1.63 26.61 21.54
C ASP A 125 0.37 26.06 20.89
N GLN A 126 -0.16 24.93 21.40
CA GLN A 126 -1.33 24.24 20.85
C GLN A 126 -1.22 24.03 19.32
N ARG A 127 -0.04 23.57 18.88
CA ARG A 127 0.20 23.31 17.45
C ARG A 127 -0.84 22.34 16.89
N GLN A 128 -1.18 22.51 15.62
CA GLN A 128 -1.99 21.50 14.93
C GLN A 128 -1.24 20.16 14.91
N PHE A 129 -1.95 19.04 15.16
CA PHE A 129 -1.41 17.73 14.89
C PHE A 129 -1.06 17.57 13.42
N PHE A 130 0.07 16.94 13.14
CA PHE A 130 0.46 16.46 11.83
C PHE A 130 1.07 15.06 11.94
N SER A 131 0.90 14.27 10.92
CA SER A 131 1.35 12.88 10.88
C SER A 131 2.87 12.79 10.71
N ASP A 132 3.49 11.84 11.39
CA ASP A 132 4.83 11.34 11.09
C ASP A 132 4.78 10.03 10.28
N CYS A 133 3.59 9.64 9.80
CA CYS A 133 3.34 8.39 9.08
C CYS A 133 2.70 8.63 7.70
N PRO A 134 3.40 9.27 6.72
CA PRO A 134 2.91 9.30 5.36
C PRO A 134 2.99 7.89 4.76
N ASP A 135 1.90 7.41 4.21
CA ASP A 135 1.81 6.09 3.65
C ASP A 135 1.37 6.12 2.18
N GLY A 136 0.36 5.34 1.80
CA GLY A 136 -0.06 5.09 0.44
C GLY A 136 -0.07 6.30 -0.48
N MET A 137 0.50 6.13 -1.67
CA MET A 137 0.68 7.20 -2.65
C MET A 137 0.26 6.77 -4.05
N SER A 138 -0.26 7.72 -4.84
CA SER A 138 -0.54 7.53 -6.27
C SER A 138 -0.14 8.75 -7.08
N LEU A 139 0.59 8.56 -8.18
CA LEU A 139 0.92 9.61 -9.15
C LEU A 139 -0.10 9.55 -10.31
N ILE A 140 -0.76 10.69 -10.59
CA ILE A 140 -1.93 10.76 -11.47
C ILE A 140 -1.73 11.85 -12.52
N ALA A 141 -1.97 11.51 -13.80
CA ALA A 141 -2.06 12.46 -14.90
C ALA A 141 -3.49 12.48 -15.45
N LEU A 142 -4.14 13.64 -15.46
CA LEU A 142 -5.53 13.80 -15.93
C LEU A 142 -5.68 13.88 -17.46
N GLY A 143 -4.59 13.72 -18.22
CA GLY A 143 -4.59 13.84 -19.67
C GLY A 143 -4.47 15.28 -20.18
N HIS A 144 -4.12 15.43 -21.46
CA HIS A 144 -3.86 16.73 -22.05
C HIS A 144 -5.11 17.61 -22.04
N GLY A 145 -4.95 18.84 -21.53
CA GLY A 145 -5.96 19.89 -21.54
C GLY A 145 -6.88 19.96 -20.32
N HIS A 146 -6.89 18.96 -19.43
CA HIS A 146 -7.71 18.97 -18.21
C HIS A 146 -7.09 19.75 -17.06
N ALA A 147 -5.76 19.78 -16.97
CA ALA A 147 -5.04 20.59 -16.01
C ALA A 147 -3.78 21.17 -16.67
N ARG A 148 -3.47 22.43 -16.39
CA ARG A 148 -2.28 23.09 -16.95
C ARG A 148 -1.40 23.62 -15.84
N SER A 149 -0.09 23.41 -15.96
CA SER A 149 0.89 24.09 -15.15
C SER A 149 0.85 25.60 -15.46
N ARG A 150 1.13 26.44 -14.46
CA ARG A 150 1.35 27.89 -14.63
C ARG A 150 2.65 28.16 -15.36
N ARG A 151 3.58 27.20 -15.36
CA ARG A 151 4.86 27.26 -16.06
C ARG A 151 4.73 26.65 -17.45
N ARG A 152 5.26 27.35 -18.48
CA ARG A 152 5.18 26.89 -19.88
C ARG A 152 6.04 25.67 -20.18
N ASP A 153 7.12 25.50 -19.44
CA ASP A 153 8.10 24.42 -19.53
C ASP A 153 7.73 23.16 -18.71
N CYS A 154 6.59 23.21 -18.02
CA CYS A 154 6.10 22.10 -17.19
C CYS A 154 4.77 21.56 -17.69
N GLU A 155 4.47 20.30 -17.34
CA GLU A 155 3.15 19.69 -17.39
C GLU A 155 2.59 19.60 -15.95
N ARG A 156 1.28 19.65 -15.80
CA ARG A 156 0.62 19.41 -14.52
C ARG A 156 0.37 17.93 -14.32
N VAL A 157 0.87 17.43 -13.21
CA VAL A 157 0.55 16.11 -12.68
C VAL A 157 0.13 16.24 -11.22
N PHE A 158 -0.46 15.19 -10.67
CA PHE A 158 -0.92 15.16 -9.28
C PHE A 158 -0.36 13.94 -8.57
N ALA A 159 -0.12 14.07 -7.26
CA ALA A 159 0.02 12.94 -6.39
C ALA A 159 -1.08 12.99 -5.33
N VAL A 160 -1.61 11.82 -4.95
CA VAL A 160 -2.44 11.67 -3.76
C VAL A 160 -1.62 10.95 -2.74
N VAL A 161 -1.56 11.47 -1.51
CA VAL A 161 -0.84 10.91 -0.38
C VAL A 161 -1.79 10.80 0.79
N GLN A 162 -1.81 9.66 1.44
CA GLN A 162 -2.52 9.45 2.70
C GLN A 162 -1.54 9.38 3.87
N PHE A 163 -2.04 9.71 5.06
CA PHE A 163 -1.26 9.76 6.28
C PHE A 163 -1.95 8.87 7.30
N GLU A 164 -1.29 7.79 7.66
CA GLU A 164 -1.90 6.69 8.40
C GLU A 164 -2.31 7.09 9.82
N TYR A 165 -1.36 7.49 10.64
CA TYR A 165 -1.58 7.96 12.01
C TYR A 165 -0.49 8.97 12.43
N VAL A 166 -0.52 9.42 13.65
CA VAL A 166 0.59 10.08 14.33
C VAL A 166 1.02 9.22 15.52
N THR A 167 2.32 8.97 15.65
CA THR A 167 2.82 8.05 16.68
C THR A 167 2.59 8.59 18.08
N ARG A 168 2.77 9.91 18.32
CA ARG A 168 2.71 10.52 19.65
C ARG A 168 2.37 12.00 19.62
N ASN A 169 1.84 12.50 20.75
CA ASN A 169 1.71 13.92 21.02
C ASN A 169 3.06 14.53 21.51
N VAL A 170 3.09 15.83 21.78
CA VAL A 170 4.30 16.51 22.29
C VAL A 170 4.72 16.01 23.67
N ALA A 171 3.78 15.58 24.51
CA ALA A 171 4.07 14.99 25.82
C ALA A 171 4.68 13.57 25.72
N GLY A 172 4.61 12.93 24.54
CA GLY A 172 5.15 11.59 24.30
C GLY A 172 4.13 10.47 24.49
N ASP A 173 2.84 10.79 24.70
CA ASP A 173 1.79 9.78 24.77
C ASP A 173 1.45 9.25 23.39
N SER A 174 1.14 7.96 23.27
CA SER A 174 0.73 7.34 22.02
C SER A 174 -0.58 7.94 21.51
N MET A 175 -0.59 8.28 20.21
CA MET A 175 -1.76 8.78 19.50
C MET A 175 -2.24 7.82 18.43
N TYR A 176 -1.69 6.60 18.38
CA TYR A 176 -2.01 5.61 17.36
C TYR A 176 -3.52 5.37 17.22
N GLY A 177 -4.06 5.62 16.00
CA GLY A 177 -5.47 5.45 15.68
C GLY A 177 -6.45 6.32 16.48
N MET A 178 -5.97 7.41 17.14
CA MET A 178 -6.83 8.31 17.92
C MET A 178 -7.27 9.55 17.15
N LEU A 179 -6.76 9.74 15.93
CA LEU A 179 -7.08 10.88 15.07
C LEU A 179 -7.58 10.40 13.70
N PRO A 180 -8.48 11.15 13.04
CA PRO A 180 -8.95 10.78 11.69
C PRO A 180 -7.82 10.99 10.66
N SER A 181 -7.47 9.94 9.92
CA SER A 181 -6.38 9.94 8.94
C SER A 181 -6.63 10.94 7.83
N PRO A 182 -5.72 11.89 7.54
CA PRO A 182 -5.87 12.81 6.42
C PRO A 182 -5.41 12.19 5.09
N ILE A 183 -6.00 12.66 4.00
CA ILE A 183 -5.52 12.41 2.63
C ILE A 183 -5.35 13.77 1.95
N ALA A 184 -4.29 13.92 1.15
CA ALA A 184 -4.00 15.14 0.42
C ALA A 184 -3.80 14.90 -1.06
N VAL A 185 -4.20 15.90 -1.87
CA VAL A 185 -3.83 16.03 -3.27
C VAL A 185 -2.70 17.04 -3.40
N LEU A 186 -1.59 16.61 -3.99
CA LEU A 186 -0.45 17.44 -4.34
C LEU A 186 -0.55 17.80 -5.82
N ALA A 187 -0.56 19.08 -6.14
CA ALA A 187 -0.38 19.54 -7.52
C ALA A 187 1.13 19.69 -7.75
N LEU A 188 1.64 19.01 -8.77
CA LEU A 188 3.05 18.95 -9.10
C LEU A 188 3.31 19.55 -10.49
N ASP A 189 4.37 20.32 -10.62
CA ASP A 189 4.92 20.73 -11.90
C ASP A 189 5.98 19.72 -12.34
N GLN A 190 5.72 19.02 -13.46
CA GLN A 190 6.64 18.11 -14.11
C GLN A 190 7.42 18.86 -15.19
N ASP A 191 8.72 19.02 -15.02
CA ASP A 191 9.60 19.61 -16.03
C ASP A 191 9.61 18.76 -17.30
N LYS A 192 9.25 19.33 -18.45
CA LYS A 192 9.11 18.61 -19.73
C LYS A 192 10.41 18.03 -20.26
N ARG A 193 11.55 18.57 -19.83
CA ARG A 193 12.86 18.15 -20.31
C ARG A 193 13.51 17.11 -19.42
N THR A 194 13.29 17.23 -18.10
CA THR A 194 13.98 16.41 -17.10
C THR A 194 13.08 15.41 -16.39
N GLY A 195 11.75 15.62 -16.44
CA GLY A 195 10.78 14.85 -15.65
C GLY A 195 10.78 15.22 -14.16
N LYS A 196 11.65 16.15 -13.70
CA LYS A 196 11.68 16.54 -12.28
C LYS A 196 10.32 17.05 -11.85
N LEU A 197 9.84 16.52 -10.70
CA LEU A 197 8.60 16.93 -10.07
C LEU A 197 8.88 17.98 -9.00
N THR A 198 8.08 19.04 -8.97
CA THR A 198 8.16 20.10 -7.98
C THR A 198 6.77 20.38 -7.41
N LEU A 199 6.64 20.43 -6.09
CA LEU A 199 5.37 20.76 -5.43
C LEU A 199 4.96 22.20 -5.76
N GLU A 200 3.76 22.38 -6.32
CA GLU A 200 3.16 23.70 -6.55
C GLU A 200 2.12 24.04 -5.50
N SER A 201 1.26 23.07 -5.14
CA SER A 201 0.27 23.27 -4.08
C SER A 201 -0.18 21.95 -3.46
N TYR A 202 -0.73 22.07 -2.25
CA TYR A 202 -1.26 21.01 -1.42
C TYR A 202 -2.72 21.30 -1.08
N SER A 203 -3.58 20.31 -1.17
CA SER A 203 -5.00 20.40 -0.78
C SER A 203 -5.37 19.21 0.09
N ASN A 204 -5.86 19.46 1.30
CA ASN A 204 -6.46 18.40 2.10
C ASN A 204 -7.81 17.98 1.49
N VAL A 205 -8.06 16.66 1.44
CA VAL A 205 -9.35 16.14 0.95
C VAL A 205 -10.37 16.21 2.06
N ASP A 206 -11.53 16.80 1.78
CA ASP A 206 -12.66 16.82 2.72
C ASP A 206 -13.24 15.40 2.88
N THR A 207 -13.07 14.82 4.07
CA THR A 207 -13.54 13.47 4.42
C THR A 207 -14.86 13.47 5.22
N SER A 208 -15.46 14.63 5.45
CA SER A 208 -16.69 14.78 6.25
C SER A 208 -17.85 13.98 5.69
N GLY A 209 -18.00 13.95 4.35
CA GLY A 209 -19.04 13.19 3.65
C GLY A 209 -18.93 11.67 3.75
N VAL A 210 -17.78 11.14 4.23
CA VAL A 210 -17.51 9.71 4.43
C VAL A 210 -17.19 9.37 5.90
N HIS A 211 -17.58 10.23 6.84
CA HIS A 211 -17.41 10.06 8.29
C HIS A 211 -15.95 10.09 8.78
N GLY A 212 -15.05 10.79 8.07
CA GLY A 212 -13.62 10.71 8.34
C GLY A 212 -13.03 9.37 7.91
N LEU A 213 -11.72 9.18 8.13
CA LEU A 213 -11.00 7.96 7.77
C LEU A 213 -10.29 7.38 9.00
N TRP A 214 -10.22 6.05 9.03
CA TRP A 214 -9.63 5.28 10.10
C TRP A 214 -8.35 4.59 9.61
N ILE A 215 -7.19 4.92 10.17
CA ILE A 215 -5.88 4.28 9.92
C ILE A 215 -5.74 3.89 8.44
N THR A 216 -5.41 4.86 7.57
CA THR A 216 -5.25 4.64 6.13
C THR A 216 -3.81 4.21 5.84
N CYS A 217 -3.59 2.97 5.44
CA CYS A 217 -2.28 2.38 5.19
C CYS A 217 -1.89 2.42 3.71
N GLY A 218 -1.67 1.27 3.07
CA GLY A 218 -1.26 1.19 1.67
C GLY A 218 -2.28 1.71 0.67
N ALA A 219 -1.84 2.11 -0.51
CA ALA A 219 -2.73 2.58 -1.59
C ALA A 219 -2.24 2.16 -2.97
N SER A 220 -3.18 2.13 -3.91
CA SER A 220 -2.89 1.89 -5.31
C SER A 220 -3.62 2.88 -6.23
N ARG A 221 -3.11 3.01 -7.46
CA ARG A 221 -3.81 3.74 -8.52
C ARG A 221 -4.70 2.78 -9.30
N SER A 222 -5.98 3.13 -9.44
CA SER A 222 -6.89 2.40 -10.32
C SER A 222 -6.50 2.56 -11.80
N PRO A 223 -6.89 1.62 -12.68
CA PRO A 223 -6.72 1.78 -14.13
C PRO A 223 -7.44 3.00 -14.73
N TRP A 224 -8.38 3.60 -14.00
CA TRP A 224 -9.13 4.81 -14.41
C TRP A 224 -8.67 6.08 -13.68
N ASN A 225 -7.42 6.08 -13.17
CA ASN A 225 -6.75 7.25 -12.58
C ASN A 225 -7.41 7.82 -11.31
N THR A 226 -7.89 6.96 -10.43
CA THR A 226 -8.24 7.33 -9.05
C THR A 226 -7.25 6.70 -8.08
N HIS A 227 -7.17 7.26 -6.88
CA HIS A 227 -6.41 6.71 -5.77
C HIS A 227 -7.33 5.81 -4.95
N LEU A 228 -6.98 4.53 -4.87
CA LEU A 228 -7.64 3.55 -4.01
C LEU A 228 -6.85 3.48 -2.71
N SER A 229 -7.43 4.03 -1.67
CA SER A 229 -6.92 4.05 -0.31
C SER A 229 -7.31 2.75 0.42
N SER A 230 -7.02 2.69 1.71
CA SER A 230 -7.34 1.57 2.58
C SER A 230 -7.78 2.10 3.95
N GLU A 231 -8.52 1.29 4.70
CA GLU A 231 -8.73 1.45 6.14
C GLU A 231 -8.40 0.10 6.78
N GLU A 232 -7.42 0.08 7.67
CA GLU A 232 -6.98 -1.16 8.31
C GLU A 232 -7.38 -1.24 9.80
N TYR A 233 -7.18 -2.40 10.40
CA TYR A 233 -7.50 -2.67 11.82
C TYR A 233 -8.89 -2.16 12.22
N GLU A 234 -9.88 -2.51 11.43
CA GLU A 234 -11.26 -2.04 11.61
C GLU A 234 -11.74 -2.20 13.05
N PRO A 235 -12.41 -1.18 13.63
CA PRO A 235 -12.88 -1.25 15.02
C PRO A 235 -13.87 -2.40 15.20
N ASP A 236 -13.58 -3.36 16.09
CA ASP A 236 -14.48 -4.50 16.34
C ASP A 236 -15.83 -4.04 16.94
N ALA A 237 -16.86 -4.06 16.10
CA ALA A 237 -18.21 -3.60 16.49
C ALA A 237 -18.82 -4.40 17.66
N VAL A 238 -18.42 -5.67 17.83
CA VAL A 238 -18.89 -6.52 18.95
C VAL A 238 -18.40 -6.02 20.31
N THR A 239 -17.19 -5.45 20.36
CA THR A 239 -16.54 -5.00 21.60
C THR A 239 -16.37 -3.49 21.69
N ILE A 240 -16.98 -2.74 20.78
CA ILE A 240 -16.74 -1.31 20.57
C ILE A 240 -17.01 -0.43 21.81
N ALA A 241 -17.99 -0.78 22.62
CA ALA A 241 -18.36 -0.01 23.80
C ALA A 241 -17.19 0.16 24.81
N GLY A 242 -16.26 -0.82 24.85
CA GLY A 242 -15.07 -0.79 25.70
C GLY A 242 -13.80 -0.29 25.00
N ASN A 243 -13.86 0.12 23.73
CA ASN A 243 -12.68 0.51 22.95
C ASN A 243 -12.32 1.98 23.19
N ALA A 244 -11.30 2.22 24.05
CA ALA A 244 -10.85 3.56 24.41
C ALA A 244 -10.22 4.31 23.20
N GLN A 245 -9.52 3.61 22.31
CA GLN A 245 -8.92 4.18 21.09
C GLN A 245 -10.01 4.74 20.17
N PHE A 246 -11.08 3.96 19.92
CA PHE A 246 -12.19 4.39 19.09
C PHE A 246 -12.97 5.56 19.70
N LYS A 247 -13.11 5.59 21.03
CA LYS A 247 -13.71 6.73 21.74
C LYS A 247 -12.87 8.00 21.62
N ALA A 248 -11.54 7.88 21.68
CA ALA A 248 -10.64 9.01 21.46
C ALA A 248 -10.70 9.51 20.01
N PHE A 249 -10.73 8.59 19.05
CA PHE A 249 -10.96 8.92 17.63
C PHE A 249 -12.29 9.68 17.45
N SER A 250 -13.38 9.16 18.01
CA SER A 250 -14.70 9.80 17.94
C SER A 250 -14.69 11.19 18.58
N GLN A 251 -14.01 11.35 19.72
CA GLN A 251 -13.86 12.63 20.40
C GLN A 251 -13.11 13.64 19.53
N ASN A 252 -12.02 13.23 18.90
CA ASN A 252 -11.21 14.11 18.06
C ASN A 252 -11.91 14.47 16.74
N LEU A 253 -12.68 13.55 16.16
CA LEU A 253 -13.39 13.78 14.90
C LEU A 253 -14.68 14.59 15.10
N TYR A 254 -15.50 14.22 16.10
CA TYR A 254 -16.86 14.76 16.28
C TYR A 254 -17.03 15.68 17.50
N GLY A 255 -16.00 15.77 18.36
CA GLY A 255 -16.15 16.43 19.66
C GLY A 255 -17.01 15.64 20.67
N ASN A 256 -17.33 14.38 20.36
CA ASN A 256 -18.14 13.48 21.18
C ASN A 256 -17.60 12.05 21.10
N PRO A 257 -17.22 11.40 22.22
CA PRO A 257 -16.61 10.08 22.24
C PRO A 257 -17.54 8.94 21.77
N ASP A 258 -18.83 9.18 21.71
CA ASP A 258 -19.85 8.17 21.39
C ASP A 258 -20.59 8.48 20.07
N ALA A 259 -20.08 9.39 19.24
CA ALA A 259 -20.71 9.78 17.97
C ALA A 259 -20.32 8.89 16.79
N ALA A 260 -19.12 8.33 16.78
CA ALA A 260 -18.64 7.48 15.67
C ALA A 260 -19.33 6.11 15.69
N ASN A 261 -19.69 5.62 14.49
CA ASN A 261 -20.24 4.28 14.31
C ASN A 261 -19.14 3.36 13.74
N PRO A 262 -18.80 2.22 14.40
CA PRO A 262 -17.73 1.33 13.96
C PRO A 262 -17.94 0.77 12.54
N TYR A 263 -19.19 0.63 12.09
CA TYR A 263 -19.49 0.12 10.75
C TYR A 263 -19.25 1.12 9.61
N HIS A 264 -18.85 2.36 9.90
CA HIS A 264 -18.39 3.31 8.89
C HIS A 264 -16.90 3.17 8.55
N TYR A 265 -16.14 2.31 9.23
CA TYR A 265 -14.69 2.16 9.09
C TYR A 265 -14.29 0.72 8.77
N GLY A 266 -13.14 0.54 8.12
CA GLY A 266 -12.66 -0.75 7.61
C GLY A 266 -13.15 -1.00 6.18
N HIS A 267 -13.36 0.05 5.40
CA HIS A 267 -13.78 -0.01 4.00
C HIS A 267 -12.68 0.51 3.06
N LEU A 268 -12.91 0.46 1.76
CA LEU A 268 -11.99 0.95 0.74
C LEU A 268 -12.39 2.36 0.29
N PRO A 269 -11.67 3.42 0.68
CA PRO A 269 -11.87 4.76 0.15
C PRO A 269 -11.31 4.90 -1.27
N GLU A 270 -11.99 5.67 -2.13
CA GLU A 270 -11.52 6.04 -3.46
C GLU A 270 -11.52 7.56 -3.61
N VAL A 271 -10.35 8.14 -3.94
CA VAL A 271 -10.19 9.58 -4.18
C VAL A 271 -10.08 9.85 -5.67
N THR A 272 -10.92 10.75 -6.15
CA THR A 272 -10.86 11.30 -7.51
C THR A 272 -10.21 12.68 -7.46
N VAL A 273 -9.15 12.89 -8.24
CA VAL A 273 -8.47 14.18 -8.36
C VAL A 273 -9.22 15.08 -9.32
N ASN A 274 -9.52 16.32 -8.89
CA ASN A 274 -10.13 17.34 -9.72
C ASN A 274 -9.07 18.18 -10.45
N PRO A 275 -9.39 18.74 -11.64
CA PRO A 275 -8.43 19.54 -12.42
C PRO A 275 -7.89 20.78 -11.70
N ASN A 276 -8.58 21.29 -10.69
CA ASN A 276 -8.14 22.41 -9.87
C ASN A 276 -7.18 22.03 -8.73
N GLY A 277 -6.81 20.74 -8.60
CA GLY A 277 -5.89 20.26 -7.56
C GLY A 277 -6.55 19.90 -6.24
N THR A 278 -7.89 19.83 -6.19
CA THR A 278 -8.62 19.28 -5.04
C THR A 278 -8.98 17.82 -5.27
N GLY A 279 -9.48 17.13 -4.23
CA GLY A 279 -9.95 15.76 -4.31
C GLY A 279 -11.41 15.62 -3.86
N SER A 280 -12.11 14.62 -4.41
CA SER A 280 -13.39 14.14 -3.88
C SER A 280 -13.25 12.67 -3.50
N ILE A 281 -13.95 12.23 -2.44
CA ILE A 281 -13.80 10.92 -1.85
C ILE A 281 -15.14 10.20 -1.69
N LYS A 282 -15.13 8.88 -1.84
CA LYS A 282 -16.23 7.96 -1.51
C LYS A 282 -15.66 6.69 -0.89
N LYS A 283 -16.45 5.94 -0.12
CA LYS A 283 -16.09 4.60 0.41
C LYS A 283 -16.88 3.50 -0.29
N HIS A 284 -16.20 2.39 -0.59
CA HIS A 284 -16.80 1.19 -1.18
C HIS A 284 -17.16 0.16 -0.10
N TYR A 285 -18.37 0.27 0.45
CA TYR A 285 -18.87 -0.63 1.50
C TYR A 285 -19.07 -2.07 1.01
N CYS A 286 -19.38 -2.27 -0.27
CA CYS A 286 -19.64 -3.60 -0.85
C CYS A 286 -18.37 -4.42 -1.10
N MET A 287 -17.18 -3.88 -0.82
CA MET A 287 -15.91 -4.62 -0.92
C MET A 287 -15.55 -5.38 0.36
N GLY A 288 -16.43 -5.38 1.36
CA GLY A 288 -16.24 -6.00 2.66
C GLY A 288 -15.59 -5.05 3.67
N ARG A 289 -15.78 -5.38 4.94
CA ARG A 289 -15.18 -4.69 6.07
C ARG A 289 -14.09 -5.57 6.65
N ILE A 290 -12.85 -5.27 6.28
CA ILE A 290 -11.64 -6.02 6.62
C ILE A 290 -10.51 -5.04 6.94
N SER A 291 -9.34 -5.53 7.35
CA SER A 291 -8.14 -4.72 7.47
C SER A 291 -7.54 -4.51 6.08
N HIS A 292 -8.11 -3.56 5.33
CA HIS A 292 -7.72 -3.31 3.95
C HIS A 292 -6.30 -2.78 3.87
N GLU A 293 -5.54 -3.40 2.99
CA GLU A 293 -4.22 -2.99 2.55
C GLU A 293 -4.23 -2.53 1.09
N LEU A 294 -3.03 -2.35 0.50
CA LEU A 294 -2.89 -2.02 -0.90
C LEU A 294 -3.58 -3.07 -1.78
N VAL A 295 -4.62 -2.66 -2.47
CA VAL A 295 -5.41 -3.53 -3.35
C VAL A 295 -4.94 -3.45 -4.79
N GLN A 296 -5.14 -4.52 -5.58
CA GLN A 296 -4.83 -4.52 -7.00
C GLN A 296 -6.07 -4.73 -7.86
N VAL A 297 -6.43 -3.71 -8.63
CA VAL A 297 -7.39 -3.87 -9.72
C VAL A 297 -6.72 -4.56 -10.90
N MET A 298 -7.31 -5.65 -11.36
CA MET A 298 -6.80 -6.44 -12.48
C MET A 298 -7.03 -5.74 -13.84
N PRO A 299 -6.33 -6.18 -14.91
CA PRO A 299 -6.45 -5.57 -16.25
C PRO A 299 -7.85 -5.60 -16.86
N ASP A 300 -8.76 -6.41 -16.35
CA ASP A 300 -10.18 -6.41 -16.78
C ASP A 300 -10.97 -5.20 -16.25
N GLU A 301 -10.36 -4.38 -15.39
CA GLU A 301 -10.95 -3.19 -14.77
C GLU A 301 -12.18 -3.50 -13.88
N ARG A 302 -12.27 -4.73 -13.37
CA ARG A 302 -13.41 -5.24 -12.57
C ARG A 302 -12.98 -6.10 -11.40
N THR A 303 -11.99 -6.97 -11.61
CA THR A 303 -11.53 -7.89 -10.58
C THR A 303 -10.52 -7.18 -9.69
N VAL A 304 -10.69 -7.26 -8.38
CA VAL A 304 -9.80 -6.68 -7.38
C VAL A 304 -9.31 -7.78 -6.45
N LEU A 305 -8.00 -7.95 -6.33
CA LEU A 305 -7.38 -8.80 -5.33
C LEU A 305 -6.98 -7.93 -4.14
N MET A 306 -7.26 -8.39 -2.92
CA MET A 306 -7.13 -7.59 -1.70
C MET A 306 -6.36 -8.37 -0.63
N GLY A 307 -5.37 -7.71 -0.01
CA GLY A 307 -4.74 -8.12 1.22
C GLY A 307 -5.64 -7.85 2.44
N ASP A 308 -5.24 -8.39 3.58
CA ASP A 308 -5.96 -8.30 4.85
C ASP A 308 -4.95 -8.36 6.00
N ASP A 309 -4.50 -7.20 6.46
CA ASP A 309 -3.47 -7.09 7.50
C ASP A 309 -4.02 -7.41 8.89
N THR A 310 -4.15 -8.68 9.18
CA THR A 310 -4.55 -9.14 10.52
C THR A 310 -4.05 -10.55 10.82
N THR A 311 -4.14 -10.96 12.07
CA THR A 311 -4.01 -12.37 12.48
C THR A 311 -5.33 -13.09 12.25
N ASN A 312 -5.32 -14.28 11.65
CA ASN A 312 -6.48 -14.95 11.10
C ASN A 312 -7.13 -14.14 9.96
N GLY A 313 -6.28 -13.51 9.12
CA GLY A 313 -6.69 -12.82 7.91
C GLY A 313 -7.03 -13.75 6.76
N GLY A 314 -7.68 -13.21 5.75
CA GLY A 314 -8.08 -13.88 4.53
C GLY A 314 -7.40 -13.31 3.29
N LEU A 315 -7.43 -14.07 2.19
CA LEU A 315 -7.21 -13.55 0.85
C LEU A 315 -8.57 -13.22 0.25
N PHE A 316 -8.82 -11.95 -0.05
CA PHE A 316 -10.12 -11.52 -0.57
C PHE A 316 -10.05 -11.16 -2.06
N MET A 317 -11.18 -11.33 -2.74
CA MET A 317 -11.35 -10.91 -4.12
C MET A 317 -12.74 -10.30 -4.30
N PHE A 318 -12.79 -9.16 -4.98
CA PHE A 318 -14.04 -8.54 -5.38
C PHE A 318 -14.15 -8.55 -6.92
N VAL A 319 -15.32 -8.88 -7.44
CA VAL A 319 -15.60 -8.79 -8.89
C VAL A 319 -16.75 -7.82 -9.09
N ALA A 320 -16.41 -6.64 -9.60
CA ALA A 320 -17.37 -5.57 -9.86
C ALA A 320 -18.35 -5.94 -10.97
N ASP A 321 -19.58 -5.47 -10.89
CA ASP A 321 -20.62 -5.65 -11.91
C ASP A 321 -20.26 -4.95 -13.22
N ARG A 322 -19.60 -3.80 -13.12
CA ARG A 322 -19.21 -2.94 -14.24
C ARG A 322 -17.72 -2.63 -14.21
N LYS A 323 -17.15 -2.45 -15.39
CA LYS A 323 -15.79 -1.93 -15.50
C LYS A 323 -15.69 -0.52 -14.94
N ARG A 324 -14.58 -0.24 -14.22
CA ARG A 324 -14.25 1.08 -13.67
C ARG A 324 -15.26 1.59 -12.63
N ASP A 325 -16.01 0.68 -12.03
CA ASP A 325 -17.02 1.01 -11.03
C ASP A 325 -17.05 -0.06 -9.94
N LEU A 326 -16.51 0.27 -8.77
CA LEU A 326 -16.43 -0.62 -7.60
C LEU A 326 -17.65 -0.50 -6.67
N SER A 327 -18.69 0.25 -7.08
CA SER A 327 -19.86 0.51 -6.23
C SER A 327 -20.84 -0.66 -6.10
N ALA A 328 -20.67 -1.72 -6.91
CA ALA A 328 -21.50 -2.92 -6.86
C ALA A 328 -20.71 -4.13 -7.37
N GLY A 329 -20.90 -5.30 -6.75
CA GLY A 329 -20.25 -6.52 -7.16
C GLY A 329 -20.38 -7.66 -6.16
N THR A 330 -19.61 -8.73 -6.41
CA THR A 330 -19.57 -9.93 -5.58
C THR A 330 -18.25 -10.03 -4.84
N LEU A 331 -18.35 -10.25 -3.53
CA LEU A 331 -17.22 -10.46 -2.61
C LEU A 331 -16.97 -11.95 -2.42
N TYR A 332 -15.70 -12.34 -2.54
CA TYR A 332 -15.20 -13.70 -2.35
C TYR A 332 -14.04 -13.71 -1.36
N VAL A 333 -13.83 -14.87 -0.72
CA VAL A 333 -12.66 -15.14 0.13
C VAL A 333 -12.02 -16.46 -0.26
N GLY A 334 -10.70 -16.54 -0.20
CA GLY A 334 -9.92 -17.71 -0.59
C GLY A 334 -10.07 -18.88 0.38
N LYS A 335 -10.11 -20.07 -0.19
CA LYS A 335 -9.93 -21.34 0.52
C LYS A 335 -8.62 -21.96 0.05
N TRP A 336 -7.66 -22.06 0.96
CA TRP A 336 -6.36 -22.67 0.72
C TRP A 336 -6.44 -24.19 0.83
N THR A 337 -5.90 -24.89 -0.17
CA THR A 337 -5.64 -26.32 -0.11
C THR A 337 -4.12 -26.51 -0.17
N GLN A 338 -3.52 -26.78 0.98
CA GLN A 338 -2.06 -26.82 1.12
C GLN A 338 -1.44 -27.94 0.28
N THR A 339 -0.52 -27.57 -0.62
CA THR A 339 0.26 -28.50 -1.44
C THR A 339 1.68 -28.70 -0.89
N SER A 340 2.21 -27.74 -0.12
CA SER A 340 3.46 -27.82 0.61
C SER A 340 3.40 -27.06 1.94
N GLY A 341 3.98 -27.61 2.99
CA GLY A 341 4.21 -26.93 4.28
C GLY A 341 5.65 -26.48 4.49
N VAL A 342 6.55 -26.75 3.53
CA VAL A 342 7.99 -26.45 3.66
C VAL A 342 8.24 -24.97 3.46
N GLY A 343 9.03 -24.36 4.35
CA GLY A 343 9.33 -22.93 4.31
C GLY A 343 8.04 -22.08 4.40
N ALA A 344 7.88 -21.14 3.50
CA ALA A 344 6.67 -20.31 3.38
C ALA A 344 5.43 -21.09 2.88
N GLY A 345 5.62 -22.33 2.38
CA GLY A 345 4.53 -23.17 1.90
C GLY A 345 4.04 -22.85 0.49
N ALA A 346 3.10 -23.67 0.02
CA ALA A 346 2.38 -23.48 -1.22
C ALA A 346 0.98 -24.10 -1.12
N GLY A 347 0.03 -23.58 -1.90
CA GLY A 347 -1.33 -24.11 -1.93
C GLY A 347 -2.13 -23.71 -3.16
N ASP A 348 -3.13 -24.52 -3.47
CA ASP A 348 -4.16 -24.18 -4.43
C ASP A 348 -5.24 -23.33 -3.77
N ILE A 349 -5.83 -22.41 -4.53
CA ILE A 349 -6.87 -21.49 -4.05
C ILE A 349 -8.18 -21.80 -4.76
N SER A 350 -9.22 -22.04 -4.00
CA SER A 350 -10.61 -21.99 -4.43
C SER A 350 -11.33 -20.82 -3.74
N TRP A 351 -12.50 -20.43 -4.25
CA TRP A 351 -13.13 -19.19 -3.82
C TRP A 351 -14.50 -19.44 -3.18
N VAL A 352 -14.65 -19.00 -1.95
CA VAL A 352 -15.91 -19.01 -1.20
C VAL A 352 -16.65 -17.71 -1.46
N LYS A 353 -17.85 -17.79 -2.01
CA LYS A 353 -18.72 -16.64 -2.22
C LYS A 353 -19.30 -16.15 -0.90
N LEU A 354 -19.07 -14.90 -0.54
CA LEU A 354 -19.64 -14.28 0.65
C LEU A 354 -21.00 -13.63 0.35
N GLY A 355 -21.09 -12.87 -0.75
CA GLY A 355 -22.33 -12.22 -1.13
C GLY A 355 -22.16 -11.25 -2.27
N HIS A 356 -23.30 -10.72 -2.75
CA HIS A 356 -23.37 -9.64 -3.74
C HIS A 356 -24.13 -8.46 -3.16
N ALA A 357 -23.63 -7.24 -3.35
CA ALA A 357 -24.27 -6.02 -2.87
C ALA A 357 -23.81 -4.78 -3.66
N THR A 358 -24.54 -3.68 -3.45
CA THR A 358 -24.08 -2.32 -3.75
C THR A 358 -23.53 -1.65 -2.49
N SER A 359 -22.65 -0.65 -2.66
CA SER A 359 -22.15 0.14 -1.53
C SER A 359 -23.26 0.87 -0.78
N ASP A 360 -24.28 1.38 -1.50
CA ASP A 360 -25.41 2.08 -0.89
C ASP A 360 -26.27 1.14 -0.03
N GLU A 361 -26.51 -0.10 -0.47
CA GLU A 361 -27.20 -1.11 0.33
C GLU A 361 -26.47 -1.38 1.65
N ILE A 362 -25.15 -1.58 1.58
CA ILE A 362 -24.37 -1.91 2.77
C ILE A 362 -24.22 -0.69 3.69
N LYS A 363 -24.05 0.51 3.12
CA LYS A 363 -24.03 1.74 3.91
C LYS A 363 -25.35 1.92 4.67
N ALA A 364 -26.50 1.67 4.04
CA ALA A 364 -27.80 1.77 4.71
C ALA A 364 -27.94 0.75 5.86
N LEU A 365 -27.36 -0.45 5.72
CA LEU A 365 -27.28 -1.42 6.82
C LEU A 365 -26.34 -0.94 7.94
N ALA A 366 -25.17 -0.39 7.59
CA ALA A 366 -24.22 0.18 8.54
C ALA A 366 -24.83 1.33 9.35
N ASP A 367 -25.66 2.16 8.72
CA ASP A 367 -26.35 3.29 9.38
C ASP A 367 -27.42 2.85 10.40
N THR A 368 -27.91 1.61 10.32
CA THR A 368 -29.10 1.17 11.07
C THR A 368 -28.87 -0.02 11.99
N LEU A 369 -27.88 -0.88 11.71
CA LEU A 369 -27.65 -2.11 12.47
C LEU A 369 -26.54 -1.94 13.51
N THR A 370 -26.64 -2.70 14.58
CA THR A 370 -25.57 -2.93 15.56
C THR A 370 -25.02 -4.36 15.39
N ALA A 371 -23.89 -4.66 16.00
CA ALA A 371 -23.32 -6.01 15.95
C ALA A 371 -24.27 -7.08 16.50
N ALA A 372 -25.04 -6.74 17.54
CA ALA A 372 -26.01 -7.65 18.15
C ALA A 372 -27.20 -7.99 17.23
N ASP A 373 -27.53 -7.14 16.26
CA ASP A 373 -28.54 -7.42 15.24
C ASP A 373 -28.04 -8.42 14.18
N ILE A 374 -26.70 -8.57 14.02
CA ILE A 374 -26.07 -9.39 12.98
C ILE A 374 -25.56 -10.71 13.53
N VAL A 375 -24.86 -10.70 14.66
CA VAL A 375 -24.15 -11.87 15.20
C VAL A 375 -24.12 -11.87 16.72
N ASP A 376 -24.36 -13.04 17.31
CA ASP A 376 -24.07 -13.30 18.72
C ASP A 376 -22.72 -14.03 18.85
N VAL A 377 -21.80 -13.45 19.62
CA VAL A 377 -20.42 -13.92 19.80
C VAL A 377 -20.17 -14.32 21.23
N LYS A 378 -19.64 -15.53 21.43
CA LYS A 378 -19.18 -16.04 22.73
C LYS A 378 -17.66 -16.25 22.70
N THR A 379 -16.99 -15.91 23.78
CA THR A 379 -15.53 -16.11 23.97
C THR A 379 -15.19 -17.46 24.60
N SER A 380 -16.19 -18.21 25.04
CA SER A 380 -16.10 -19.58 25.57
C SER A 380 -17.18 -20.47 24.95
N ASN A 381 -16.93 -21.78 24.90
CA ASN A 381 -17.91 -22.74 24.35
C ASN A 381 -19.23 -22.66 25.09
N PRO A 382 -20.32 -22.22 24.43
CA PRO A 382 -21.63 -22.13 25.07
C PRO A 382 -22.34 -23.49 25.27
N ASN A 383 -21.74 -24.59 24.77
CA ASN A 383 -22.36 -25.94 24.73
C ASN A 383 -23.73 -25.96 24.01
N ASP A 384 -23.87 -25.11 23.00
CA ASP A 384 -25.04 -24.97 22.14
C ASP A 384 -24.64 -25.23 20.69
N ALA A 385 -25.21 -26.25 20.04
CA ALA A 385 -24.89 -26.64 18.67
C ALA A 385 -25.28 -25.60 17.61
N SER A 386 -26.04 -24.56 17.97
CA SER A 386 -26.37 -23.45 17.07
C SER A 386 -25.21 -22.49 16.87
N TYR A 387 -24.13 -22.60 17.67
CA TYR A 387 -22.92 -21.81 17.52
C TYR A 387 -21.82 -22.56 16.75
N THR A 388 -21.17 -21.88 15.87
CA THR A 388 -19.98 -22.38 15.14
C THR A 388 -18.72 -21.81 15.76
N LYS A 389 -17.75 -22.68 16.09
CA LYS A 389 -16.42 -22.27 16.54
C LYS A 389 -15.62 -21.73 15.35
N ILE A 390 -15.04 -20.54 15.49
CA ILE A 390 -14.14 -19.91 14.53
C ILE A 390 -12.85 -19.45 15.21
N ALA A 391 -11.83 -19.11 14.41
CA ALA A 391 -10.69 -18.33 14.84
C ALA A 391 -10.89 -16.87 14.37
N TYR A 392 -10.63 -15.91 15.25
CA TYR A 392 -10.71 -14.49 14.96
C TYR A 392 -9.66 -13.74 15.77
N ASN A 393 -8.80 -12.99 15.10
CA ASN A 393 -7.72 -12.20 15.69
C ASN A 393 -6.93 -12.96 16.77
N GLY A 394 -6.41 -14.15 16.43
CA GLY A 394 -5.63 -15.03 17.30
C GLY A 394 -6.40 -15.71 18.43
N LYS A 395 -7.72 -15.62 18.46
CA LYS A 395 -8.56 -16.19 19.54
C LYS A 395 -9.68 -17.07 18.99
N ALA A 396 -10.06 -18.10 19.76
CA ALA A 396 -11.25 -18.86 19.47
C ALA A 396 -12.50 -18.06 19.87
N GLN A 397 -13.49 -18.04 18.98
CA GLN A 397 -14.82 -17.48 19.21
C GLN A 397 -15.87 -18.51 18.78
N TRP A 398 -17.07 -18.40 19.33
CA TRP A 398 -18.27 -19.16 18.93
C TRP A 398 -19.30 -18.15 18.46
N VAL A 399 -19.69 -18.26 17.19
CA VAL A 399 -20.57 -17.30 16.53
C VAL A 399 -21.87 -17.94 16.11
N LYS A 400 -22.95 -17.16 16.23
CA LYS A 400 -24.29 -17.48 15.72
C LYS A 400 -24.81 -16.25 14.99
N PHE A 401 -24.95 -16.37 13.69
CA PHE A 401 -25.52 -15.28 12.88
C PHE A 401 -27.02 -15.26 12.98
N MET A 402 -27.59 -14.05 12.99
CA MET A 402 -29.03 -13.87 13.08
C MET A 402 -29.69 -14.20 11.74
N PRO A 403 -30.84 -14.90 11.72
CA PRO A 403 -31.55 -15.25 10.49
C PRO A 403 -31.91 -14.02 9.65
N GLY A 404 -31.64 -14.08 8.34
CA GLY A 404 -31.91 -13.00 7.41
C GLY A 404 -30.82 -11.87 7.39
N MET A 405 -29.73 -12.03 8.16
CA MET A 405 -28.65 -11.06 8.24
C MET A 405 -27.42 -11.46 7.42
N GLU A 406 -27.55 -12.44 6.53
CA GLU A 406 -26.42 -12.97 5.74
C GLU A 406 -25.71 -11.88 4.94
N LYS A 407 -26.45 -10.93 4.36
CA LYS A 407 -25.87 -9.79 3.62
C LYS A 407 -25.10 -8.86 4.58
N ALA A 408 -25.69 -8.47 5.70
CA ALA A 408 -25.01 -7.65 6.70
C ALA A 408 -23.77 -8.36 7.27
N ALA A 409 -23.86 -9.66 7.54
CA ALA A 409 -22.75 -10.47 7.99
C ALA A 409 -21.59 -10.51 6.98
N ALA A 410 -21.90 -10.72 5.70
CA ALA A 410 -20.88 -10.79 4.63
C ALA A 410 -20.07 -9.51 4.48
N PHE A 411 -20.68 -8.34 4.67
CA PHE A 411 -20.06 -7.04 4.36
C PHE A 411 -19.74 -6.16 5.58
N LEU A 412 -20.31 -6.42 6.76
CA LEU A 412 -20.06 -5.67 8.00
C LEU A 412 -19.33 -6.49 9.08
N GLU A 413 -19.53 -7.83 9.09
CA GLU A 413 -18.82 -8.77 9.95
C GLU A 413 -18.01 -9.77 9.11
N THR A 414 -17.31 -9.26 8.11
CA THR A 414 -16.71 -10.03 7.01
C THR A 414 -15.76 -11.12 7.49
N HIS A 415 -14.84 -10.84 8.41
CA HIS A 415 -13.90 -11.84 8.95
C HIS A 415 -14.63 -13.01 9.63
N ARG A 416 -15.57 -12.72 10.54
CA ARG A 416 -16.33 -13.74 11.26
C ARG A 416 -17.19 -14.55 10.31
N TYR A 417 -17.82 -13.89 9.33
CA TYR A 417 -18.67 -14.57 8.35
C TYR A 417 -17.84 -15.43 7.37
N ALA A 418 -16.67 -14.94 6.92
CA ALA A 418 -15.74 -15.72 6.10
C ALA A 418 -15.29 -17.00 6.81
N ALA A 419 -14.88 -16.89 8.09
CA ALA A 419 -14.52 -18.04 8.91
C ALA A 419 -15.70 -19.01 9.10
N TYR A 420 -16.90 -18.49 9.36
CA TYR A 420 -18.15 -19.27 9.47
C TYR A 420 -18.47 -20.03 8.17
N LYS A 421 -18.23 -19.42 7.01
CA LYS A 421 -18.42 -20.03 5.69
C LYS A 421 -17.32 -21.04 5.33
N GLY A 422 -16.32 -21.25 6.20
CA GLY A 422 -15.25 -22.24 6.03
C GLY A 422 -14.10 -21.79 5.11
N ALA A 423 -13.93 -20.50 4.89
CA ALA A 423 -12.76 -19.95 4.23
C ALA A 423 -11.47 -20.19 5.04
N SER A 424 -10.31 -20.04 4.42
CA SER A 424 -9.01 -20.12 5.10
C SER A 424 -8.65 -18.79 5.74
N MET A 425 -9.16 -18.58 6.95
CA MET A 425 -8.87 -17.40 7.77
C MET A 425 -7.67 -17.70 8.69
N ALA A 426 -6.47 -17.74 8.09
CA ALA A 426 -5.25 -18.18 8.76
C ALA A 426 -4.02 -17.34 8.43
N PHE A 427 -4.08 -16.54 7.38
CA PHE A 427 -2.96 -15.68 6.98
C PHE A 427 -2.64 -14.66 8.07
N THR A 428 -1.37 -14.25 8.11
CA THR A 428 -0.87 -13.31 9.11
C THR A 428 -0.20 -12.15 8.41
N LYS A 429 -0.82 -10.94 8.51
CA LYS A 429 -0.32 -9.71 7.90
C LYS A 429 -0.12 -9.88 6.38
N MET A 430 -1.22 -10.08 5.64
CA MET A 430 -1.20 -10.07 4.18
C MET A 430 -1.38 -8.62 3.70
N GLU A 431 -0.27 -8.02 3.32
CA GLU A 431 -0.14 -6.61 3.00
C GLU A 431 -0.37 -6.33 1.50
N GLY A 432 0.54 -5.61 0.87
CA GLY A 432 0.42 -5.14 -0.50
C GLY A 432 0.22 -6.23 -1.55
N THR A 433 -0.55 -5.89 -2.58
CA THR A 433 -0.84 -6.76 -3.73
C THR A 433 -0.57 -6.03 -5.04
N THR A 434 0.02 -6.71 -6.04
CA THR A 434 0.26 -6.15 -7.37
C THR A 434 0.16 -7.21 -8.46
N VAL A 435 0.08 -6.80 -9.74
CA VAL A 435 -0.08 -7.70 -10.88
C VAL A 435 0.99 -7.50 -11.95
N ASN A 436 1.52 -8.61 -12.46
CA ASN A 436 2.26 -8.75 -13.70
C ASN A 436 1.27 -9.29 -14.74
N ALA A 437 0.70 -8.38 -15.52
CA ALA A 437 -0.35 -8.69 -16.45
C ALA A 437 0.15 -9.53 -17.63
N ALA A 438 1.37 -9.26 -18.11
CA ALA A 438 1.96 -9.98 -19.23
C ALA A 438 2.11 -11.48 -18.94
N ASP A 439 2.50 -11.84 -17.73
CA ASP A 439 2.76 -13.24 -17.33
C ASP A 439 1.54 -13.90 -16.65
N LYS A 440 0.42 -13.19 -16.47
CA LYS A 440 -0.72 -13.69 -15.71
C LYS A 440 -0.31 -14.12 -14.28
N ARG A 441 0.45 -13.25 -13.60
CA ARG A 441 0.86 -13.43 -12.20
C ARG A 441 0.38 -12.27 -11.36
N ALA A 442 0.06 -12.53 -10.09
CA ALA A 442 -0.05 -11.51 -9.07
C ALA A 442 0.97 -11.80 -7.96
N TYR A 443 1.24 -10.81 -7.14
CA TYR A 443 2.12 -10.92 -5.99
C TYR A 443 1.39 -10.37 -4.77
N SER A 444 1.51 -11.07 -3.63
CA SER A 444 1.02 -10.60 -2.34
C SER A 444 2.11 -10.70 -1.29
N ALA A 445 2.32 -9.64 -0.55
CA ALA A 445 3.22 -9.65 0.60
C ALA A 445 2.57 -10.39 1.77
N MET A 446 3.32 -11.30 2.37
CA MET A 446 3.00 -11.92 3.65
C MET A 446 4.04 -11.43 4.62
N SER A 447 3.75 -10.33 5.30
CA SER A 447 4.75 -9.60 6.09
C SER A 447 5.34 -10.49 7.17
N TYR A 448 4.51 -11.22 7.89
CA TYR A 448 4.94 -12.20 8.89
C TYR A 448 4.35 -13.57 8.60
N ILE A 449 5.16 -14.63 8.65
CA ILE A 449 4.67 -16.00 8.62
C ILE A 449 4.85 -16.61 10.03
N TYR A 450 3.81 -16.45 10.86
CA TYR A 450 3.84 -16.84 12.28
C TYR A 450 2.41 -17.14 12.79
N LYS A 451 2.20 -17.29 14.09
CA LYS A 451 0.88 -17.48 14.73
C LYS A 451 0.00 -18.47 13.96
N SER A 452 -1.18 -18.04 13.49
CA SER A 452 -2.17 -18.88 12.81
C SER A 452 -1.68 -19.60 11.56
N MET A 453 -0.60 -19.14 10.92
CA MET A 453 0.00 -19.85 9.78
C MET A 453 0.90 -21.03 10.20
N VAL A 454 1.42 -21.05 11.43
CA VAL A 454 2.42 -22.05 11.86
C VAL A 454 1.97 -22.94 13.02
N ASP A 455 1.00 -22.50 13.83
CA ASP A 455 0.58 -23.16 15.07
C ASP A 455 -0.36 -24.38 14.84
N GLY A 456 -0.87 -24.54 13.63
CA GLY A 456 -1.82 -25.61 13.29
C GLY A 456 -3.22 -25.44 13.88
N SER A 457 -3.58 -24.21 14.30
CA SER A 457 -4.91 -23.87 14.79
C SER A 457 -5.97 -23.80 13.69
N THR A 458 -5.53 -23.73 12.43
CA THR A 458 -6.36 -23.60 11.23
C THR A 458 -5.98 -24.63 10.18
N ASP A 459 -6.48 -24.49 8.96
CA ASP A 459 -6.18 -25.33 7.80
C ASP A 459 -4.84 -25.00 7.10
N ILE A 460 -4.16 -23.91 7.51
CA ILE A 460 -2.80 -23.58 7.06
C ILE A 460 -1.80 -24.00 8.13
N LYS A 461 -0.74 -24.71 7.71
CA LYS A 461 0.38 -25.04 8.57
C LYS A 461 1.68 -25.07 7.77
N VAL A 462 2.44 -24.00 7.86
CA VAL A 462 3.74 -23.82 7.20
C VAL A 462 4.86 -23.65 8.23
N GLN A 463 6.12 -23.53 7.80
CA GLN A 463 7.27 -23.49 8.71
C GLN A 463 7.78 -22.07 9.02
N GLY A 464 7.43 -21.08 8.24
CA GLY A 464 8.00 -19.73 8.32
C GLY A 464 8.77 -19.38 7.04
N PRO A 465 9.65 -18.35 7.01
CA PRO A 465 10.25 -17.63 8.15
C PRO A 465 9.34 -16.54 8.76
N VAL A 466 9.66 -16.10 9.97
CA VAL A 466 9.02 -14.93 10.60
C VAL A 466 9.30 -13.66 9.80
N ALA A 467 10.44 -13.57 9.15
CA ALA A 467 10.80 -12.51 8.21
C ALA A 467 9.90 -12.45 6.97
N GLY A 468 8.91 -13.32 6.83
CA GLY A 468 7.90 -13.26 5.79
C GLY A 468 8.37 -13.64 4.39
N ALA A 469 7.51 -13.42 3.41
CA ALA A 469 7.77 -13.72 2.01
C ALA A 469 6.81 -12.93 1.09
N VAL A 470 7.18 -12.76 -0.18
CA VAL A 470 6.23 -12.39 -1.23
C VAL A 470 5.78 -13.64 -1.96
N TYR A 471 4.48 -13.88 -1.97
CA TYR A 471 3.88 -14.99 -2.71
C TYR A 471 3.56 -14.57 -4.15
N GLU A 472 3.85 -15.46 -5.09
CA GLU A 472 3.42 -15.35 -6.48
C GLU A 472 2.15 -16.18 -6.68
N HIS A 473 1.12 -15.57 -7.27
CA HIS A 473 -0.13 -16.19 -7.65
C HIS A 473 -0.15 -16.55 -9.13
N VAL A 474 -0.76 -17.68 -9.46
CA VAL A 474 -1.15 -18.01 -10.83
C VAL A 474 -2.57 -17.53 -11.07
N LEU A 475 -2.78 -16.74 -12.14
CA LEU A 475 -4.07 -16.17 -12.49
C LEU A 475 -4.66 -16.85 -13.71
N THR A 476 -5.94 -17.26 -13.66
CA THR A 476 -6.63 -17.86 -14.80
C THR A 476 -8.15 -17.60 -14.74
N GLY A 477 -8.82 -17.74 -15.86
CA GLY A 477 -10.26 -17.64 -15.97
C GLY A 477 -10.98 -18.98 -15.84
N GLY A 478 -12.30 -18.96 -16.03
CA GLY A 478 -13.14 -20.16 -16.06
C GLY A 478 -13.39 -20.80 -14.70
N GLN A 479 -13.05 -20.11 -13.61
CA GLN A 479 -13.23 -20.61 -12.25
C GLN A 479 -14.69 -20.58 -11.81
N LYS A 480 -15.01 -21.46 -10.84
CA LYS A 480 -16.29 -21.49 -10.14
C LYS A 480 -16.10 -21.20 -8.68
N ASP A 481 -17.13 -20.61 -8.07
CA ASP A 481 -17.19 -20.36 -6.63
C ASP A 481 -17.76 -21.58 -5.84
N SER A 482 -17.88 -21.41 -4.53
CA SER A 482 -18.39 -22.43 -3.62
C SER A 482 -19.84 -22.86 -3.90
N ASP A 483 -20.63 -22.02 -4.56
CA ASP A 483 -22.00 -22.31 -4.92
C ASP A 483 -22.10 -23.05 -6.29
N GLY A 484 -20.95 -23.19 -6.98
CA GLY A 484 -20.84 -23.79 -8.31
C GLY A 484 -21.10 -22.80 -9.45
N ASP A 485 -21.31 -21.52 -9.12
CA ASP A 485 -21.51 -20.45 -10.08
C ASP A 485 -20.16 -20.06 -10.76
N ARG A 486 -20.23 -19.62 -12.00
CA ARG A 486 -19.04 -19.12 -12.71
C ARG A 486 -18.61 -17.77 -12.13
N ILE A 487 -17.33 -17.65 -11.79
CA ILE A 487 -16.70 -16.37 -11.51
C ILE A 487 -16.40 -15.66 -12.82
N HIS A 488 -17.03 -14.51 -13.07
CA HIS A 488 -16.92 -13.75 -14.32
C HIS A 488 -15.65 -12.90 -14.38
N SER A 489 -14.50 -13.56 -14.29
CA SER A 489 -13.17 -12.97 -14.40
C SER A 489 -12.20 -13.94 -15.07
N GLU A 490 -11.25 -13.39 -15.83
CA GLU A 490 -10.11 -14.11 -16.40
C GLU A 490 -8.83 -13.93 -15.52
N TRP A 491 -8.97 -13.31 -14.33
CA TRP A 491 -7.89 -12.90 -13.44
C TRP A 491 -8.04 -13.46 -12.02
N VAL A 492 -8.55 -14.67 -11.91
CA VAL A 492 -8.79 -15.33 -10.62
C VAL A 492 -7.53 -16.07 -10.17
N SER A 493 -7.07 -15.83 -8.97
CA SER A 493 -5.98 -16.58 -8.37
C SER A 493 -6.39 -18.03 -8.12
N VAL A 494 -5.59 -19.00 -8.57
CA VAL A 494 -5.86 -20.43 -8.43
C VAL A 494 -4.79 -21.16 -7.61
N SER A 495 -3.64 -20.54 -7.39
CA SER A 495 -2.59 -21.06 -6.52
C SER A 495 -1.66 -19.95 -6.10
N MET A 496 -0.96 -20.14 -4.99
CA MET A 496 0.10 -19.24 -4.55
C MET A 496 1.25 -20.01 -3.89
N SER A 497 2.48 -19.53 -4.14
CA SER A 497 3.72 -20.05 -3.58
C SER A 497 4.79 -18.96 -3.57
N ALA A 498 5.77 -19.03 -2.65
CA ALA A 498 6.82 -18.03 -2.55
C ALA A 498 8.06 -18.45 -3.36
N PRO A 499 8.50 -17.67 -4.38
CA PRO A 499 9.79 -17.86 -5.03
C PRO A 499 10.94 -17.74 -4.03
N ALA A 500 11.97 -18.57 -4.15
CA ALA A 500 13.08 -18.64 -3.17
C ALA A 500 13.81 -17.30 -2.96
N ALA A 501 13.92 -16.46 -4.00
CA ALA A 501 14.51 -15.14 -3.89
C ALA A 501 13.62 -14.12 -3.14
N LEU A 502 12.34 -14.42 -2.99
CA LEU A 502 11.33 -13.58 -2.33
C LEU A 502 10.90 -14.13 -0.96
N VAL A 503 11.76 -14.93 -0.34
CA VAL A 503 11.58 -15.46 1.02
C VAL A 503 12.64 -14.85 1.92
N GLY A 504 12.20 -14.27 3.03
CA GLY A 504 13.09 -13.76 4.07
C GLY A 504 13.91 -14.87 4.76
N GLU A 505 14.81 -14.47 5.63
CA GLU A 505 15.66 -15.43 6.37
C GLU A 505 15.85 -14.98 7.80
N ASP A 506 15.31 -15.76 8.73
CA ASP A 506 15.49 -15.51 10.17
C ASP A 506 16.92 -15.84 10.59
N LEU A 507 17.56 -14.99 11.38
CA LEU A 507 18.84 -15.24 11.99
C LEU A 507 18.67 -15.97 13.33
N ALA A 508 19.44 -17.04 13.53
CA ALA A 508 19.46 -17.76 14.82
C ALA A 508 19.95 -16.87 15.99
N VAL A 509 20.79 -15.88 15.68
CA VAL A 509 21.32 -14.88 16.64
C VAL A 509 21.31 -13.53 15.94
N ARG A 510 20.86 -12.47 16.61
CA ARG A 510 20.91 -11.10 16.10
C ARG A 510 22.32 -10.72 15.68
N ASP A 511 22.43 -10.05 14.54
CA ASP A 511 23.71 -9.57 14.02
C ASP A 511 24.32 -8.42 14.86
N ALA A 512 25.43 -7.85 14.37
CA ALA A 512 26.15 -6.78 15.07
C ALA A 512 25.33 -5.49 15.24
N LEU A 513 24.39 -5.20 14.35
CA LEU A 513 23.50 -4.04 14.41
C LEU A 513 22.24 -4.30 15.25
N GLY A 514 21.82 -5.55 15.39
CA GLY A 514 20.60 -5.94 16.09
C GLY A 514 19.55 -6.60 15.20
N ASN A 515 19.78 -6.72 13.88
CA ASN A 515 18.86 -7.39 12.97
C ASN A 515 18.61 -8.84 13.42
N SER A 516 17.38 -9.28 13.34
CA SER A 516 16.96 -10.67 13.54
C SER A 516 16.64 -11.39 12.23
N ALA A 517 16.68 -10.68 11.11
CA ALA A 517 16.63 -11.23 9.76
C ALA A 517 17.90 -10.88 8.98
N ASN A 518 18.21 -11.69 7.94
CA ASN A 518 19.34 -11.47 7.07
C ASN A 518 19.14 -10.20 6.23
N ALA A 519 19.99 -9.19 6.43
CA ALA A 519 19.89 -7.90 5.77
C ALA A 519 20.15 -7.94 4.24
N ASP A 520 20.62 -9.06 3.68
CA ASP A 520 20.76 -9.23 2.22
C ASP A 520 19.55 -9.93 1.58
N LYS A 521 18.47 -10.14 2.35
CA LYS A 521 17.18 -10.63 1.90
C LYS A 521 16.07 -9.69 2.34
N ILE A 522 14.89 -9.81 1.75
CA ILE A 522 13.70 -9.11 2.24
C ILE A 522 13.38 -9.54 3.67
N ALA A 523 12.84 -8.63 4.45
CA ALA A 523 12.22 -8.96 5.72
C ALA A 523 10.92 -8.18 5.88
N ASN A 524 9.86 -8.90 6.24
CA ASN A 524 8.52 -8.36 6.45
C ASN A 524 8.10 -7.43 5.29
N PRO A 525 7.98 -8.01 4.06
CA PRO A 525 7.55 -7.25 2.89
C PRO A 525 6.13 -6.72 3.12
N ASP A 526 5.92 -5.50 2.67
CA ASP A 526 4.67 -4.78 2.86
C ASP A 526 4.20 -4.21 1.51
N ASN A 527 4.58 -2.99 1.17
CA ASN A 527 4.18 -2.34 -0.06
C ASN A 527 4.76 -3.06 -1.29
N LEU A 528 3.92 -3.37 -2.26
CA LEU A 528 4.32 -4.00 -3.52
C LEU A 528 3.90 -3.18 -4.72
N LYS A 529 4.79 -3.05 -5.71
CA LYS A 529 4.42 -2.54 -7.02
C LYS A 529 5.24 -3.17 -8.14
N TYR A 530 4.56 -3.69 -9.15
CA TYR A 530 5.19 -4.23 -10.35
C TYR A 530 5.20 -3.19 -11.48
N SER A 531 6.33 -3.09 -12.17
CA SER A 531 6.53 -2.33 -13.40
C SER A 531 6.63 -3.29 -14.59
N GLU A 532 5.68 -3.21 -15.50
CA GLU A 532 5.68 -4.01 -16.74
C GLU A 532 6.85 -3.61 -17.64
N ALA A 533 7.12 -2.30 -17.77
CA ALA A 533 8.19 -1.79 -18.63
C ALA A 533 9.59 -2.20 -18.14
N MET A 534 9.79 -2.26 -16.83
CA MET A 534 11.08 -2.63 -16.22
C MET A 534 11.18 -4.11 -15.91
N ARG A 535 10.09 -4.89 -16.04
CA ARG A 535 10.02 -6.29 -15.61
C ARG A 535 10.49 -6.49 -14.17
N THR A 536 10.12 -5.54 -13.31
CA THR A 536 10.63 -5.44 -11.94
C THR A 536 9.50 -5.32 -10.94
N LEU A 537 9.55 -6.17 -9.91
CA LEU A 537 8.72 -6.07 -8.72
C LEU A 537 9.48 -5.24 -7.67
N PHE A 538 8.92 -4.11 -7.28
CA PHE A 538 9.41 -3.31 -6.16
C PHE A 538 8.74 -3.76 -4.87
N ILE A 539 9.50 -3.77 -3.77
CA ILE A 539 9.08 -4.31 -2.47
C ILE A 539 9.56 -3.37 -1.38
N GLY A 540 8.65 -2.75 -0.64
CA GLY A 540 8.94 -2.01 0.58
C GLY A 540 8.84 -2.92 1.80
N GLU A 541 9.53 -2.58 2.88
CA GLU A 541 9.50 -3.31 4.15
C GLU A 541 8.80 -2.50 5.24
N ASP A 542 7.95 -3.19 6.03
CA ASP A 542 7.56 -2.82 7.40
C ASP A 542 8.15 -3.87 8.34
N SER A 543 9.42 -3.69 8.70
CA SER A 543 10.17 -4.78 9.35
C SER A 543 10.58 -4.47 10.77
N GLY A 544 10.00 -5.21 11.73
CA GLY A 544 10.52 -5.36 13.09
C GLY A 544 11.72 -6.32 13.20
N ASN A 545 12.29 -6.77 12.06
CA ASN A 545 13.46 -7.67 12.01
C ASN A 545 14.71 -7.01 11.40
N HIS A 546 14.56 -5.85 10.73
CA HIS A 546 15.66 -5.02 10.23
C HIS A 546 15.75 -3.70 10.98
N VAL A 547 16.97 -3.28 11.35
CA VAL A 547 17.24 -1.98 12.00
C VAL A 547 16.92 -0.81 11.08
N ASN A 548 17.30 -0.92 9.80
CA ASN A 548 16.85 -0.06 8.72
C ASN A 548 15.98 -0.88 7.78
N ASN A 549 14.84 -0.37 7.42
CA ASN A 549 13.97 -0.97 6.41
C ASN A 549 14.41 -0.54 5.01
N PHE A 550 14.15 -1.38 4.01
CA PHE A 550 14.66 -1.21 2.67
C PHE A 550 13.56 -1.17 1.62
N LEU A 551 13.86 -0.50 0.50
CA LEU A 551 13.16 -0.71 -0.77
C LEU A 551 14.01 -1.61 -1.66
N TRP A 552 13.40 -2.66 -2.20
CA TRP A 552 14.01 -3.65 -3.06
C TRP A 552 13.46 -3.60 -4.48
N ALA A 553 14.28 -4.02 -5.43
CA ALA A 553 13.90 -4.28 -6.80
C ALA A 553 14.22 -5.73 -7.17
N TYR A 554 13.20 -6.51 -7.54
CA TYR A 554 13.31 -7.89 -7.98
C TYR A 554 13.00 -7.99 -9.46
N ASN A 555 13.98 -8.36 -10.26
CA ASN A 555 13.79 -8.58 -11.69
C ASN A 555 13.18 -9.97 -11.91
N VAL A 556 11.95 -10.02 -12.46
CA VAL A 556 11.22 -11.29 -12.62
C VAL A 556 11.79 -12.22 -13.70
N ASP A 557 12.63 -11.70 -14.61
CA ASP A 557 13.26 -12.50 -15.67
C ASP A 557 14.60 -13.09 -15.20
N THR A 558 15.48 -12.27 -14.58
CA THR A 558 16.80 -12.71 -14.08
C THR A 558 16.76 -13.35 -12.70
N LYS A 559 15.68 -13.15 -11.95
CA LYS A 559 15.48 -13.58 -10.55
C LYS A 559 16.45 -12.91 -9.56
N GLU A 560 17.01 -11.78 -9.92
CA GLU A 560 17.92 -11.01 -9.07
C GLU A 560 17.14 -10.03 -8.20
N LEU A 561 17.49 -10.01 -6.91
CA LEU A 561 16.98 -9.09 -5.88
C LEU A 561 18.05 -8.07 -5.55
N SER A 562 17.71 -6.78 -5.60
CA SER A 562 18.63 -5.67 -5.36
C SER A 562 18.05 -4.70 -4.33
N ARG A 563 18.78 -4.42 -3.24
CA ARG A 563 18.47 -3.32 -2.32
C ARG A 563 18.74 -2.00 -3.03
N ILE A 564 17.74 -1.14 -3.16
CA ILE A 564 17.88 0.11 -3.93
C ILE A 564 17.78 1.38 -3.10
N LEU A 565 17.20 1.31 -1.89
CA LEU A 565 17.09 2.41 -0.94
C LEU A 565 17.08 1.86 0.48
N SER A 566 17.60 2.61 1.43
CA SER A 566 17.47 2.40 2.86
C SER A 566 16.71 3.57 3.50
N CYS A 567 15.65 3.28 4.23
CA CYS A 567 14.97 4.25 5.08
C CYS A 567 15.82 4.60 6.30
N PRO A 568 15.55 5.71 7.01
CA PRO A 568 16.16 5.97 8.31
C PRO A 568 15.90 4.84 9.30
N ALA A 569 16.83 4.58 10.22
CA ALA A 569 16.65 3.53 11.22
C ALA A 569 15.36 3.73 12.04
N GLY A 570 14.62 2.64 12.25
CA GLY A 570 13.32 2.64 12.91
C GLY A 570 12.20 3.26 12.09
N ALA A 571 12.44 3.52 10.79
CA ALA A 571 11.40 3.92 9.84
C ALA A 571 11.00 2.73 8.97
N GLU A 572 9.77 2.75 8.52
CA GLU A 572 9.16 1.84 7.57
C GLU A 572 9.22 2.40 6.15
N SER A 573 9.31 1.55 5.13
CA SER A 573 9.29 1.93 3.71
C SER A 573 7.87 1.91 3.16
N THR A 574 7.26 3.07 2.95
CA THR A 574 5.86 3.23 2.57
C THR A 574 5.68 3.97 1.24
N GLY A 575 4.44 4.19 0.82
CA GLY A 575 4.08 5.02 -0.31
C GLY A 575 4.60 4.54 -1.66
N LEU A 576 4.95 3.26 -1.76
CA LEU A 576 5.52 2.68 -2.98
C LEU A 576 4.53 2.71 -4.13
N HIS A 577 4.86 3.47 -5.17
CA HIS A 577 4.09 3.54 -6.39
C HIS A 577 5.00 3.66 -7.61
N ALA A 578 5.12 2.60 -8.41
CA ALA A 578 5.87 2.63 -9.66
C ALA A 578 4.90 2.89 -10.84
N VAL A 579 5.24 3.84 -11.68
CA VAL A 579 4.48 4.24 -12.87
C VAL A 579 5.38 4.19 -14.08
N ASP A 580 5.00 3.41 -15.09
CA ASP A 580 5.82 3.19 -16.27
C ASP A 580 5.86 4.39 -17.21
N ASP A 581 4.77 5.17 -17.27
CA ASP A 581 4.68 6.37 -18.12
C ASP A 581 3.74 7.43 -17.53
N VAL A 582 4.32 8.61 -17.27
CA VAL A 582 3.59 9.86 -17.04
C VAL A 582 4.22 10.93 -17.92
N ASN A 583 3.56 11.28 -19.02
CA ASN A 583 4.03 12.26 -20.01
C ASN A 583 5.45 11.95 -20.54
N GLY A 584 5.78 10.67 -20.72
CA GLY A 584 7.06 10.21 -21.23
C GLY A 584 8.12 9.93 -20.18
N PHE A 585 7.78 9.93 -18.88
CA PHE A 585 8.71 9.63 -17.78
C PHE A 585 8.16 8.53 -16.87
N SER A 586 9.05 7.64 -16.40
CA SER A 586 8.75 6.65 -15.39
C SER A 586 9.11 7.17 -14.00
N TYR A 587 8.35 6.76 -12.97
CA TYR A 587 8.57 7.18 -11.59
C TYR A 587 8.48 5.99 -10.63
N ILE A 588 9.31 6.03 -9.60
CA ILE A 588 9.24 5.15 -8.42
C ILE A 588 9.09 6.07 -7.21
N MET A 589 7.85 6.19 -6.73
CA MET A 589 7.54 6.96 -5.52
C MET A 589 7.86 6.10 -4.31
N SER A 590 8.36 6.73 -3.25
CA SER A 590 8.67 6.06 -2.00
C SER A 590 8.65 7.08 -0.87
N ASN A 591 7.88 6.81 0.17
CA ASN A 591 7.86 7.54 1.43
C ASN A 591 8.57 6.71 2.49
N PHE A 592 8.68 7.25 3.68
CA PHE A 592 8.90 6.47 4.89
C PHE A 592 8.11 7.09 6.03
N GLN A 593 7.82 6.30 7.07
CA GLN A 593 7.06 6.76 8.24
C GLN A 593 7.82 6.53 9.55
N HIS A 594 7.45 7.26 10.61
CA HIS A 594 7.89 7.18 12.02
C HIS A 594 9.41 6.96 12.23
N PRO A 595 10.31 7.80 11.65
CA PRO A 595 11.74 7.61 11.78
C PRO A 595 12.17 7.61 13.24
N GLY A 596 12.99 6.60 13.62
CA GLY A 596 13.42 6.43 15.01
C GLY A 596 12.32 5.86 15.92
N ASP A 597 11.41 5.07 15.40
CA ASP A 597 10.54 4.23 16.24
C ASP A 597 11.36 3.08 16.81
N TRP A 598 11.90 3.33 18.02
CA TRP A 598 12.89 2.45 18.63
C TRP A 598 12.25 1.27 19.33
N GLU A 599 12.41 0.09 18.79
CA GLU A 599 12.00 -1.17 19.39
C GLU A 599 13.16 -1.90 20.07
N SER A 600 12.92 -2.47 21.24
CA SER A 600 13.84 -3.37 21.94
C SER A 600 13.45 -4.83 21.67
N PRO A 601 14.39 -5.75 21.44
CA PRO A 601 15.86 -5.57 21.43
C PRO A 601 16.44 -5.21 20.06
N LEU A 602 15.62 -4.91 19.04
CA LEU A 602 16.07 -4.66 17.67
C LEU A 602 17.09 -3.51 17.60
N HIS A 603 16.73 -2.37 18.19
CA HIS A 603 17.50 -1.13 18.07
C HIS A 603 18.46 -0.85 19.25
N ASP A 604 18.54 -1.72 20.26
CA ASP A 604 19.31 -1.46 21.48
C ASP A 604 20.80 -1.16 21.20
N LYS A 605 21.38 -1.78 20.17
CA LYS A 605 22.79 -1.62 19.81
C LYS A 605 23.11 -0.31 19.08
N VAL A 606 22.12 0.29 18.43
CA VAL A 606 22.30 1.42 17.52
C VAL A 606 21.65 2.72 18.02
N LYS A 607 20.60 2.63 18.83
CA LYS A 607 19.78 3.76 19.28
C LYS A 607 20.60 4.90 19.88
N SER A 608 21.57 4.61 20.75
CA SER A 608 22.37 5.65 21.41
C SER A 608 23.19 6.52 20.43
N VAL A 609 23.55 5.95 19.28
CA VAL A 609 24.29 6.64 18.22
C VAL A 609 23.34 7.34 17.25
N LEU A 610 22.24 6.68 16.87
CA LEU A 610 21.38 7.14 15.79
C LEU A 610 20.28 8.11 16.24
N ASP A 611 19.75 8.00 17.47
CA ASP A 611 18.65 8.85 17.94
C ASP A 611 18.94 10.36 17.85
N PRO A 612 20.15 10.87 18.22
CA PRO A 612 20.46 12.28 18.02
C PRO A 612 20.45 12.72 16.55
N LEU A 613 20.90 11.85 15.63
CA LEU A 613 20.95 12.13 14.20
C LEU A 613 19.54 12.14 13.60
N VAL A 614 18.73 11.11 13.89
CA VAL A 614 17.34 11.01 13.43
C VAL A 614 16.51 12.19 13.95
N LYS A 615 16.68 12.58 15.22
CA LYS A 615 16.02 13.78 15.78
C LYS A 615 16.42 15.07 15.05
N ALA A 616 17.68 15.21 14.69
CA ALA A 616 18.17 16.38 13.97
C ALA A 616 17.60 16.45 12.54
N ASN A 617 17.48 15.29 11.87
CA ASN A 617 17.01 15.21 10.50
C ASN A 617 15.49 15.37 10.37
N TYR A 618 14.71 14.91 11.37
CA TYR A 618 13.25 14.75 11.27
C TYR A 618 12.49 15.40 12.43
N ASN A 619 12.81 16.68 12.71
CA ASN A 619 12.08 17.53 13.67
C ASN A 619 11.80 16.83 15.01
N GLY A 620 12.85 16.30 15.66
CA GLY A 620 12.67 15.55 16.90
C GLY A 620 11.94 14.21 16.74
N ARG A 621 11.90 13.63 15.53
CA ARG A 621 11.16 12.43 15.08
C ARG A 621 9.65 12.67 14.96
N PHE A 622 9.21 13.90 14.73
CA PHE A 622 7.80 14.21 14.44
C PHE A 622 7.51 14.32 12.96
N SER A 623 8.55 14.32 12.10
CA SER A 623 8.41 14.47 10.65
C SER A 623 8.94 13.25 9.91
N ALA A 624 8.37 13.01 8.74
CA ALA A 624 8.80 11.98 7.80
C ALA A 624 8.72 12.52 6.36
N ALA A 625 9.41 11.88 5.40
CA ALA A 625 9.52 12.39 4.04
C ALA A 625 8.48 11.79 3.10
N VAL A 626 7.96 12.64 2.21
CA VAL A 626 7.19 12.26 1.02
C VAL A 626 8.03 12.58 -0.21
N GLY A 627 8.36 11.56 -1.03
CA GLY A 627 9.30 11.75 -2.12
C GLY A 627 9.34 10.63 -3.16
N TYR A 628 10.43 10.61 -3.94
CA TYR A 628 10.59 9.65 -5.03
C TYR A 628 12.07 9.44 -5.39
N LEU A 629 12.39 8.28 -6.01
CA LEU A 629 13.73 8.01 -6.54
C LEU A 629 14.01 8.85 -7.78
N THR A 630 15.24 9.31 -7.91
CA THR A 630 15.72 10.11 -9.03
C THR A 630 16.97 9.49 -9.66
N ILE A 631 17.34 9.97 -10.86
CA ILE A 631 18.64 9.70 -11.45
C ILE A 631 19.54 10.90 -11.15
N GLU A 632 20.66 10.67 -10.45
CA GLU A 632 21.62 11.71 -10.12
C GLU A 632 22.25 12.36 -11.35
N GLY A 633 22.53 13.65 -11.25
CA GLY A 633 23.14 14.44 -12.34
C GLY A 633 22.12 15.02 -13.31
N CYS A 634 20.84 14.89 -13.05
CA CYS A 634 19.75 15.59 -13.75
C CYS A 634 19.34 16.90 -13.10
N THR A 635 20.00 17.32 -12.02
CA THR A 635 19.81 18.65 -11.45
C THR A 635 20.39 19.69 -12.41
N ARG A 636 19.61 20.75 -12.67
CA ARG A 636 20.10 21.94 -13.35
C ARG A 636 21.45 22.35 -12.75
N HIS A 637 22.46 22.53 -13.60
CA HIS A 637 23.43 23.55 -13.31
C HIS A 637 22.68 24.88 -13.44
N ASP A 638 22.45 25.55 -12.33
CA ASP A 638 22.06 26.95 -12.32
C ASP A 638 23.24 27.71 -12.94
N ASP A 639 23.05 28.20 -14.18
CA ASP A 639 23.85 29.25 -14.77
C ASP A 639 23.27 30.62 -14.37
#